data_d8b9aeb8147ff8c607dc52392bbb7c60
#
_entry.id   d8b9aeb8147ff8c607dc52392bbb7c60
#
_cell.length_a   1.000
_cell.length_b   1.000
_cell.length_c   1.000
_cell.angle_alpha   90.00
_cell.angle_beta   90.00
_cell.angle_gamma   90.00
#
_symmetry.space_group_name_H-M   'P 1'
#
loop_
_entity.id
_entity.type
_entity.pdbx_description
1 polymer ?
#
loop_
_entity_poly.entity_id
_entity_poly.type
_entity_poly.pdbx_seq_one_letter_code
_entity_poly.pdbx_strand_id
1 'polypeptide(L)'
;MRSGGRILVSRRELIRTGALVASGCALLPWPFAEASTTQELSSSADAGQSWTIGNDRIKRVVTFLPKTGLFTKQFSDLSTQAEFIHQGTAPLRMAQEFSFECDGHNCAGSDATFELLGADESTLPKGTCLAVRLRHKELALEVSVIYCCYDGHPAIRKHLVLHNAETRARRISHLNIESIGVALGPANENTLLTQYGTVPRETYYTGRSEDAGLLVANGLSGNGIAVLSEVPGYMKRTEIDGFYSPGQVRIGVLYDTDLMPFERSIGPGEAFTTASVSLVAFRKGDGFNDPQWLLPSYAAEILERRIDRQGPPWIYNTWEPFHRKIDSAIVYGLIDAAGELGMDVFTIDDGWQREYGDSAVNLKAFPEGLQPILDAVEAKGMKFGLWLPLAAIGTSTAVYRDHPEWAALDQESKPKITVTAAGPKAVMCMASAFREAAAARVLDAIERFRLAYVKLDLTTIFNAYGEAPGCWAKGHEHANWAESLNRIYEGIAFVTQKVYDKHPDVLLDLTFELWGQKHIIDAGLLAAGDLDWMSNVDDSQPNSAGPLQARQLLYQRAASMPVESMLIGNLHADLPTIQESFATAIGSAPVILGDLRKMSQADRQWYRDKIGWFKKLRRSARISESFFPLGSWQQTSPAAWDGFARLAHSGNGVIALFRNKWAGVAATVQLPLMPAGRYKLTSVMTGKDLGVFETSDWVRGIPITFADAQTVEVLEVTAINV
;
A
#
# COMPACT_ATOMS: atom_id res chain seq x y z
N MET A 1 7.35 30.39 31.22
CA MET A 1 7.01 29.02 30.82
C MET A 1 6.99 29.00 29.31
N ARG A 2 8.04 28.47 28.66
CA ARG A 2 8.14 28.41 27.20
C ARG A 2 7.73 26.99 26.77
N SER A 3 6.68 26.88 25.99
CA SER A 3 6.24 25.65 25.36
C SER A 3 7.19 25.31 24.20
N GLY A 4 7.98 24.28 24.35
CA GLY A 4 8.78 23.73 23.24
C GLY A 4 7.88 22.97 22.28
N GLY A 5 7.61 23.54 21.11
CA GLY A 5 7.01 22.83 20.00
C GLY A 5 8.03 21.81 19.45
N ARG A 6 7.73 20.52 19.54
CA ARG A 6 8.46 19.49 18.83
C ARG A 6 8.07 19.57 17.37
N ILE A 7 9.04 19.86 16.50
CA ILE A 7 8.88 19.75 15.06
C ILE A 7 8.92 18.24 14.74
N LEU A 8 7.78 17.68 14.35
CA LEU A 8 7.68 16.31 13.81
C LEU A 8 8.12 16.35 12.35
N VAL A 9 9.33 15.88 12.07
CA VAL A 9 9.81 15.66 10.70
C VAL A 9 9.16 14.36 10.18
N SER A 10 8.27 14.46 9.19
CA SER A 10 7.54 13.32 8.66
C SER A 10 8.41 12.52 7.66
N ARG A 11 8.09 11.23 7.44
CA ARG A 11 8.72 10.37 6.41
C ARG A 11 8.66 11.02 5.02
N ARG A 12 7.65 11.83 4.75
CA ARG A 12 7.50 12.60 3.51
C ARG A 12 8.58 13.67 3.36
N GLU A 13 9.17 14.15 4.43
CA GLU A 13 10.35 15.02 4.38
C GLU A 13 11.61 14.24 4.00
N LEU A 14 11.71 12.97 4.37
CA LEU A 14 12.76 12.06 3.88
C LEU A 14 12.61 11.70 2.40
N ILE A 15 11.38 11.54 1.91
CA ILE A 15 11.07 11.37 0.47
C ILE A 15 11.29 12.69 -0.28
N ARG A 16 11.02 13.86 0.34
CA ARG A 16 11.37 15.19 -0.20
C ARG A 16 12.82 15.29 -0.62
N THR A 17 13.72 14.77 0.19
CA THR A 17 15.16 14.86 -0.08
C THR A 17 15.61 13.93 -1.21
N GLY A 18 14.92 12.80 -1.43
CA GLY A 18 15.18 11.90 -2.55
C GLY A 18 14.58 12.35 -3.88
N ALA A 19 13.42 13.03 -3.86
CA ALA A 19 12.73 13.47 -5.07
C ALA A 19 13.21 14.84 -5.60
N LEU A 20 13.77 15.71 -4.73
CA LEU A 20 14.25 17.05 -5.10
C LEU A 20 15.59 17.09 -5.84
N VAL A 21 16.32 15.97 -5.90
CA VAL A 21 17.59 15.89 -6.63
C VAL A 21 17.40 15.69 -8.15
N ALA A 22 16.17 15.46 -8.62
CA ALA A 22 15.87 15.26 -10.05
C ALA A 22 15.58 16.55 -10.85
N SER A 23 15.51 17.73 -10.21
CA SER A 23 15.37 19.00 -10.93
C SER A 23 16.43 19.98 -10.46
N GLY A 24 17.38 20.28 -11.36
CA GLY A 24 18.57 21.10 -11.18
C GLY A 24 18.38 22.37 -10.35
N CYS A 25 18.45 22.25 -9.04
CA CYS A 25 18.64 23.34 -8.11
C CYS A 25 19.80 22.99 -7.18
N ALA A 26 20.66 23.97 -6.99
CA ALA A 26 21.90 23.91 -6.26
C ALA A 26 21.78 23.21 -4.91
N LEU A 27 22.72 22.32 -4.67
CA LEU A 27 22.98 21.64 -3.41
C LEU A 27 23.06 22.64 -2.25
N LEU A 28 22.05 22.67 -1.39
CA LEU A 28 22.23 23.11 -0.02
C LEU A 28 22.70 21.90 0.78
N PRO A 29 23.83 22.00 1.51
CA PRO A 29 24.32 20.91 2.33
C PRO A 29 23.32 20.64 3.45
N TRP A 30 23.00 19.36 3.64
CA TRP A 30 22.31 18.84 4.82
C TRP A 30 23.04 19.32 6.08
N PRO A 31 22.36 19.88 7.07
CA PRO A 31 23.00 20.18 8.35
C PRO A 31 23.26 18.86 9.08
N PHE A 32 24.43 18.29 8.87
CA PHE A 32 24.96 17.29 9.77
C PHE A 32 25.23 17.97 11.11
N ALA A 33 24.46 17.62 12.13
CA ALA A 33 24.90 17.91 13.50
C ALA A 33 26.16 17.09 13.73
N GLU A 34 27.29 17.76 13.91
CA GLU A 34 28.55 17.16 14.34
C GLU A 34 28.35 16.49 15.70
N ALA A 35 28.14 15.18 15.70
CA ALA A 35 28.38 14.35 16.84
C ALA A 35 29.74 13.67 16.63
N SER A 36 30.81 14.37 16.99
CA SER A 36 32.16 13.82 17.02
C SER A 36 32.29 12.83 18.16
N THR A 37 32.27 11.54 17.86
CA THR A 37 33.01 10.53 18.61
C THR A 37 33.95 9.85 17.63
N THR A 38 35.15 10.40 17.54
CA THR A 38 36.29 9.77 16.89
C THR A 38 36.68 8.54 17.70
N GLN A 39 36.25 7.37 17.25
CA GLN A 39 36.87 6.12 17.59
C GLN A 39 38.15 6.00 16.76
N GLU A 40 39.32 5.99 17.43
CA GLU A 40 40.61 5.82 16.76
C GLU A 40 40.64 4.52 15.94
N LEU A 41 40.84 4.66 14.63
CA LEU A 41 41.08 3.59 13.72
C LEU A 41 42.41 2.92 13.95
N SER A 42 42.43 1.79 14.62
CA SER A 42 43.58 0.90 14.59
C SER A 42 43.65 0.18 13.26
N SER A 43 44.60 0.58 12.43
CA SER A 43 44.84 0.04 11.09
C SER A 43 45.49 -1.34 11.13
N SER A 44 44.71 -2.40 10.90
CA SER A 44 45.20 -3.60 10.24
C SER A 44 44.42 -3.78 8.94
N ALA A 45 45.07 -3.78 7.80
CA ALA A 45 44.49 -3.79 6.46
C ALA A 45 43.65 -5.02 6.10
N ASP A 46 43.50 -5.98 6.99
CA ASP A 46 42.68 -7.19 6.85
C ASP A 46 41.54 -7.30 7.89
N ALA A 47 41.39 -6.34 8.79
CA ALA A 47 40.37 -6.39 9.83
C ALA A 47 39.02 -5.91 9.25
N GLY A 48 38.03 -6.81 9.19
CA GLY A 48 36.67 -6.48 8.80
C GLY A 48 35.98 -5.56 9.80
N GLN A 49 35.03 -4.76 9.31
CA GLN A 49 34.17 -3.90 10.14
C GLN A 49 32.75 -4.45 10.22
N SER A 50 32.13 -4.36 11.39
CA SER A 50 30.76 -4.84 11.62
C SER A 50 29.95 -3.79 12.36
N TRP A 51 28.70 -3.65 11.95
CA TRP A 51 27.72 -2.74 12.56
C TRP A 51 26.46 -3.52 12.93
N THR A 52 25.79 -3.08 13.95
CA THR A 52 24.51 -3.64 14.39
C THR A 52 23.41 -2.62 14.17
N ILE A 53 22.34 -3.01 13.48
CA ILE A 53 21.10 -2.28 13.41
C ILE A 53 19.99 -3.13 14.04
N GLY A 54 19.12 -2.54 14.85
CA GLY A 54 18.05 -3.26 15.53
C GLY A 54 17.42 -2.45 16.64
N ASN A 55 16.49 -3.09 17.33
CA ASN A 55 15.79 -2.61 18.51
C ASN A 55 15.65 -3.76 19.52
N ASP A 56 14.73 -3.67 20.47
CA ASP A 56 14.45 -4.72 21.46
C ASP A 56 13.82 -5.99 20.85
N ARG A 57 13.38 -5.96 19.58
CA ARG A 57 12.68 -7.06 18.92
C ARG A 57 13.45 -7.70 17.77
N ILE A 58 14.33 -6.97 17.09
CA ILE A 58 15.05 -7.44 15.90
C ILE A 58 16.52 -7.01 15.94
N LYS A 59 17.41 -7.85 15.43
CA LYS A 59 18.83 -7.54 15.29
C LYS A 59 19.36 -8.00 13.95
N ARG A 60 20.04 -7.10 13.23
CA ARG A 60 20.82 -7.43 12.02
C ARG A 60 22.26 -6.94 12.22
N VAL A 61 23.23 -7.81 12.02
CA VAL A 61 24.65 -7.47 12.02
C VAL A 61 25.15 -7.52 10.59
N VAL A 62 25.58 -6.38 10.10
CA VAL A 62 26.13 -6.22 8.75
C VAL A 62 27.63 -6.11 8.85
N THR A 63 28.37 -6.83 8.03
CA THR A 63 29.83 -6.90 8.07
C THR A 63 30.41 -6.62 6.69
N PHE A 64 31.46 -5.80 6.65
CA PHE A 64 32.29 -5.60 5.46
C PHE A 64 33.64 -6.23 5.64
N LEU A 65 34.06 -7.06 4.69
CA LEU A 65 35.41 -7.61 4.59
C LEU A 65 36.02 -7.23 3.24
N PRO A 66 37.27 -6.73 3.17
CA PRO A 66 37.87 -6.28 1.90
C PRO A 66 37.91 -7.31 0.77
N LYS A 67 37.94 -8.62 1.13
CA LYS A 67 37.95 -9.74 0.17
C LYS A 67 36.59 -10.35 -0.12
N THR A 68 35.55 -9.94 0.59
CA THR A 68 34.20 -10.52 0.48
C THR A 68 33.14 -9.48 0.17
N GLY A 69 33.40 -8.19 0.47
CA GLY A 69 32.41 -7.13 0.38
C GLY A 69 31.50 -7.07 1.61
N LEU A 70 30.31 -6.52 1.41
CA LEU A 70 29.27 -6.32 2.42
C LEU A 70 28.31 -7.52 2.44
N PHE A 71 28.03 -8.02 3.65
CA PHE A 71 27.06 -9.12 3.84
C PHE A 71 26.45 -9.07 5.25
N THR A 72 25.28 -9.67 5.40
CA THR A 72 24.64 -9.87 6.70
C THR A 72 25.24 -11.08 7.39
N LYS A 73 25.86 -10.85 8.57
CA LYS A 73 26.50 -11.88 9.39
C LYS A 73 25.56 -12.52 10.40
N GLN A 74 24.57 -11.77 10.89
CA GLN A 74 23.55 -12.22 11.84
C GLN A 74 22.23 -11.57 11.53
N PHE A 75 21.14 -12.32 11.65
CA PHE A 75 19.79 -11.81 11.61
C PHE A 75 18.93 -12.62 12.58
N SER A 76 18.33 -11.93 13.56
CA SER A 76 17.66 -12.58 14.70
C SER A 76 16.40 -11.84 15.08
N ASP A 77 15.31 -12.58 15.33
CA ASP A 77 14.13 -12.07 16.03
C ASP A 77 14.33 -12.27 17.54
N LEU A 78 14.50 -11.19 18.27
CA LEU A 78 14.76 -11.21 19.71
C LEU A 78 13.49 -11.49 20.51
N SER A 79 12.33 -11.19 19.98
CA SER A 79 11.03 -11.41 20.63
C SER A 79 10.64 -12.89 20.68
N THR A 80 10.99 -13.65 19.63
CA THR A 80 10.71 -15.09 19.53
C THR A 80 11.97 -15.94 19.78
N GLN A 81 13.14 -15.31 19.97
CA GLN A 81 14.45 -15.95 20.10
C GLN A 81 14.83 -16.78 18.86
N ALA A 82 14.35 -16.40 17.68
CA ALA A 82 14.67 -17.06 16.44
C ALA A 82 15.95 -16.50 15.82
N GLU A 83 16.90 -17.38 15.53
CA GLU A 83 18.15 -17.05 14.82
C GLU A 83 18.02 -17.48 13.36
N PHE A 84 17.86 -16.53 12.44
CA PHE A 84 17.76 -16.80 11.01
C PHE A 84 19.10 -16.92 10.32
N ILE A 85 20.12 -16.22 10.83
CA ILE A 85 21.53 -16.35 10.42
C ILE A 85 22.36 -16.39 11.68
N HIS A 86 23.00 -17.54 11.94
CA HIS A 86 23.85 -17.74 13.10
C HIS A 86 25.25 -17.12 12.89
N GLN A 87 25.83 -16.57 13.93
CA GLN A 87 27.22 -16.12 13.90
C GLN A 87 28.16 -17.30 13.56
N GLY A 88 29.06 -17.08 12.60
CA GLY A 88 30.00 -18.12 12.15
C GLY A 88 29.47 -19.01 11.02
N THR A 89 28.19 -18.91 10.66
CA THR A 89 27.70 -19.55 9.44
C THR A 89 28.24 -18.79 8.22
N ALA A 90 28.79 -19.52 7.25
CA ALA A 90 29.20 -18.90 5.99
C ALA A 90 27.98 -18.31 5.28
N PRO A 91 28.07 -17.11 4.71
CA PRO A 91 26.98 -16.53 3.92
C PRO A 91 26.56 -17.51 2.79
N LEU A 92 25.27 -17.59 2.55
CA LEU A 92 24.79 -18.34 1.38
C LEU A 92 25.38 -17.68 0.13
N ARG A 93 26.05 -18.48 -0.72
CA ARG A 93 26.76 -17.97 -1.90
C ARG A 93 25.89 -17.09 -2.83
N MET A 94 24.58 -17.32 -2.83
CA MET A 94 23.60 -16.56 -3.61
C MET A 94 23.04 -15.34 -2.86
N ALA A 95 23.36 -15.16 -1.59
CA ALA A 95 22.95 -13.97 -0.81
C ALA A 95 23.97 -12.85 -1.05
N GLN A 96 23.61 -11.91 -1.89
CA GLN A 96 24.51 -10.86 -2.40
C GLN A 96 24.38 -9.53 -1.65
N GLU A 97 23.61 -9.48 -0.61
CA GLU A 97 23.20 -8.25 0.11
C GLU A 97 22.37 -7.30 -0.78
N PHE A 98 22.89 -6.90 -1.90
CA PHE A 98 22.23 -6.23 -3.03
C PHE A 98 22.95 -6.58 -4.32
N SER A 99 22.31 -6.37 -5.48
CA SER A 99 23.00 -6.48 -6.77
C SER A 99 22.32 -5.61 -7.83
N PHE A 100 23.08 -5.23 -8.85
CA PHE A 100 22.59 -4.54 -10.04
C PHE A 100 23.61 -4.70 -11.17
N GLU A 101 23.19 -4.33 -12.38
CA GLU A 101 24.08 -4.18 -13.51
C GLU A 101 24.34 -2.70 -13.79
N CYS A 102 25.60 -2.30 -13.94
CA CYS A 102 26.00 -0.95 -14.29
C CYS A 102 26.77 -0.98 -15.61
N ASP A 103 26.20 -0.42 -16.68
CA ASP A 103 26.78 -0.43 -18.03
C ASP A 103 27.20 -1.83 -18.52
N GLY A 104 26.46 -2.87 -18.16
CA GLY A 104 26.75 -4.28 -18.47
C GLY A 104 27.71 -4.98 -17.50
N HIS A 105 28.15 -4.31 -16.42
CA HIS A 105 28.98 -4.90 -15.38
C HIS A 105 28.12 -5.30 -14.17
N ASN A 106 28.17 -6.55 -13.77
CA ASN A 106 27.50 -7.04 -12.57
C ASN A 106 28.19 -6.49 -11.32
N CYS A 107 27.41 -5.88 -10.44
CA CYS A 107 27.82 -5.34 -9.15
C CYS A 107 27.02 -6.02 -8.04
N ALA A 108 27.68 -6.57 -7.02
CA ALA A 108 27.01 -7.17 -5.87
C ALA A 108 27.63 -6.67 -4.57
N GLY A 109 26.82 -6.49 -3.54
CA GLY A 109 27.29 -6.04 -2.23
C GLY A 109 28.34 -6.99 -1.65
N SER A 110 28.15 -8.29 -1.82
CA SER A 110 29.10 -9.34 -1.39
C SER A 110 30.23 -9.56 -2.41
N ASP A 111 30.74 -8.51 -3.03
CA ASP A 111 31.84 -8.58 -4.00
C ASP A 111 33.06 -7.78 -3.51
N ALA A 112 34.25 -8.32 -3.74
CA ALA A 112 35.51 -7.65 -3.48
C ALA A 112 35.79 -6.41 -4.33
N THR A 113 34.95 -6.13 -5.33
CA THR A 113 35.04 -4.94 -6.17
C THR A 113 34.69 -3.65 -5.46
N PHE A 114 34.02 -3.73 -4.32
CA PHE A 114 33.73 -2.57 -3.48
C PHE A 114 34.82 -2.29 -2.44
N GLU A 115 35.03 -1.03 -2.13
CA GLU A 115 35.77 -0.53 -0.99
C GLU A 115 34.82 0.19 -0.03
N LEU A 116 35.12 0.12 1.27
CA LEU A 116 34.36 0.79 2.31
C LEU A 116 34.78 2.25 2.41
N LEU A 117 33.82 3.17 2.28
CA LEU A 117 34.01 4.60 2.54
C LEU A 117 33.74 4.98 4.00
N GLY A 118 32.86 4.25 4.68
CA GLY A 118 32.48 4.49 6.07
C GLY A 118 31.06 4.03 6.36
N ALA A 119 30.63 4.22 7.61
CA ALA A 119 29.28 3.99 8.03
C ALA A 119 28.84 5.05 9.05
N ASP A 120 27.58 5.47 8.96
CA ASP A 120 26.97 6.48 9.81
C ASP A 120 25.66 5.99 10.38
N GLU A 121 25.39 6.32 11.63
CA GLU A 121 24.10 6.07 12.27
C GLU A 121 23.32 7.38 12.39
N SER A 122 22.02 7.30 12.22
CA SER A 122 21.10 8.43 12.38
C SER A 122 19.85 8.02 13.13
N THR A 123 19.26 8.97 13.86
CA THR A 123 18.03 8.74 14.64
C THR A 123 16.81 9.21 13.84
N LEU A 124 15.79 8.38 13.79
CA LEU A 124 14.46 8.71 13.32
C LEU A 124 13.56 9.13 14.50
N PRO A 125 12.41 9.77 14.28
CA PRO A 125 11.44 10.07 15.34
C PRO A 125 11.00 8.84 16.15
N LYS A 126 11.00 7.65 15.51
CA LYS A 126 10.62 6.37 16.10
C LYS A 126 11.54 5.25 15.60
N GLY A 127 12.84 5.37 15.81
CA GLY A 127 13.78 4.35 15.37
C GLY A 127 15.15 4.88 15.02
N THR A 128 15.94 4.04 14.36
CA THR A 128 17.30 4.35 13.93
C THR A 128 17.57 3.85 12.52
N CYS A 129 18.52 4.51 11.84
CA CYS A 129 19.05 4.04 10.55
C CYS A 129 20.57 3.91 10.62
N LEU A 130 21.09 2.92 9.89
CA LEU A 130 22.51 2.71 9.60
C LEU A 130 22.71 2.88 8.09
N ALA A 131 23.62 3.75 7.68
CA ALA A 131 24.05 3.92 6.31
C ALA A 131 25.49 3.40 6.15
N VAL A 132 25.69 2.35 5.35
CA VAL A 132 27.00 1.83 4.98
C VAL A 132 27.34 2.32 3.59
N ARG A 133 28.42 3.10 3.47
CA ARG A 133 28.84 3.72 2.19
C ARG A 133 29.98 2.93 1.57
N LEU A 134 29.76 2.55 0.31
CA LEU A 134 30.69 1.78 -0.50
C LEU A 134 31.04 2.55 -1.78
N ARG A 135 32.25 2.32 -2.34
CA ARG A 135 32.63 2.77 -3.67
C ARG A 135 33.08 1.58 -4.49
N HIS A 136 32.59 1.49 -5.70
CA HIS A 136 33.08 0.50 -6.66
C HIS A 136 34.46 0.94 -7.19
N LYS A 137 35.45 0.06 -7.12
CA LYS A 137 36.87 0.37 -7.41
C LYS A 137 37.13 0.84 -8.84
N GLU A 138 36.32 0.36 -9.80
CA GLU A 138 36.54 0.58 -11.24
C GLU A 138 35.50 1.54 -11.88
N LEU A 139 34.29 1.60 -11.32
CA LEU A 139 33.16 2.29 -11.98
C LEU A 139 32.90 3.70 -11.47
N ALA A 140 33.69 4.22 -10.52
CA ALA A 140 33.46 5.49 -9.83
C ALA A 140 31.98 5.69 -9.40
N LEU A 141 31.35 4.60 -8.99
CA LEU A 141 29.96 4.53 -8.50
C LEU A 141 29.99 4.35 -6.99
N GLU A 142 29.29 5.21 -6.28
CA GLU A 142 29.12 5.08 -4.83
C GLU A 142 27.74 4.47 -4.51
N VAL A 143 27.70 3.59 -3.52
CA VAL A 143 26.49 2.92 -3.08
C VAL A 143 26.35 3.12 -1.56
N SER A 144 25.31 3.82 -1.14
CA SER A 144 24.93 3.84 0.27
C SER A 144 23.84 2.80 0.49
N VAL A 145 24.12 1.82 1.35
CA VAL A 145 23.14 0.81 1.77
C VAL A 145 22.55 1.27 3.09
N ILE A 146 21.27 1.61 3.08
CA ILE A 146 20.59 2.20 4.23
C ILE A 146 19.64 1.18 4.83
N TYR A 147 19.85 0.86 6.11
CA TYR A 147 19.02 -0.03 6.91
C TYR A 147 18.35 0.78 7.99
N CYS A 148 17.04 0.68 8.15
CA CYS A 148 16.29 1.35 9.20
C CYS A 148 15.48 0.33 10.00
N CYS A 149 15.40 0.51 11.30
CA CYS A 149 14.49 -0.20 12.18
C CYS A 149 13.58 0.80 12.92
N TYR A 150 12.37 0.36 13.24
CA TYR A 150 11.37 1.16 13.93
C TYR A 150 11.07 0.57 15.30
N ASP A 151 10.91 1.43 16.31
CA ASP A 151 10.68 1.02 17.69
C ASP A 151 9.46 0.12 17.82
N GLY A 152 9.61 -0.98 18.56
CA GLY A 152 8.54 -1.94 18.81
C GLY A 152 8.18 -2.89 17.66
N HIS A 153 8.85 -2.79 16.49
CA HIS A 153 8.59 -3.67 15.33
C HIS A 153 9.76 -4.61 15.05
N PRO A 154 9.51 -5.92 14.82
CA PRO A 154 10.55 -6.88 14.46
C PRO A 154 10.88 -6.79 12.96
N ALA A 155 11.28 -5.61 12.49
CA ALA A 155 11.43 -5.32 11.07
C ALA A 155 12.68 -4.51 10.75
N ILE A 156 13.34 -4.83 9.64
CA ILE A 156 14.41 -4.03 9.03
C ILE A 156 13.93 -3.59 7.64
N ARG A 157 13.91 -2.28 7.42
CA ARG A 157 13.59 -1.65 6.13
C ARG A 157 14.88 -1.20 5.47
N LYS A 158 15.07 -1.53 4.19
CA LYS A 158 16.31 -1.29 3.44
C LYS A 158 16.02 -0.58 2.13
N HIS A 159 16.93 0.33 1.74
CA HIS A 159 17.00 0.90 0.40
C HIS A 159 18.44 1.24 0.03
N LEU A 160 18.67 1.54 -1.24
CA LEU A 160 19.96 1.92 -1.78
C LEU A 160 19.93 3.36 -2.29
N VAL A 161 21.06 4.06 -2.17
CA VAL A 161 21.33 5.31 -2.89
C VAL A 161 22.55 5.08 -3.77
N LEU A 162 22.37 5.19 -5.08
CA LEU A 162 23.39 5.02 -6.09
C LEU A 162 23.82 6.40 -6.57
N HIS A 163 25.06 6.79 -6.35
CA HIS A 163 25.62 8.08 -6.74
C HIS A 163 26.66 7.89 -7.83
N ASN A 164 26.47 8.57 -8.97
CA ASN A 164 27.40 8.55 -10.08
C ASN A 164 28.48 9.62 -9.92
N ALA A 165 29.68 9.23 -9.50
CA ALA A 165 30.83 10.15 -9.37
C ALA A 165 31.63 10.33 -10.67
N GLU A 166 31.16 9.78 -11.80
CA GLU A 166 31.77 9.93 -13.13
C GLU A 166 31.34 11.21 -13.83
N THR A 167 32.05 11.53 -14.91
CA THR A 167 31.74 12.67 -15.81
C THR A 167 30.78 12.31 -16.94
N ARG A 168 30.36 11.04 -17.06
CA ARG A 168 29.37 10.53 -18.01
C ARG A 168 28.20 9.88 -17.28
N ALA A 169 27.05 9.82 -17.93
CA ALA A 169 25.90 9.09 -17.38
C ALA A 169 26.20 7.60 -17.26
N ARG A 170 25.66 6.97 -16.20
CA ARG A 170 25.69 5.53 -15.95
C ARG A 170 24.30 4.95 -16.12
N ARG A 171 24.21 3.76 -16.72
CA ARG A 171 22.95 3.01 -16.84
C ARG A 171 22.93 1.87 -15.84
N ILE A 172 21.92 1.89 -14.98
CA ILE A 172 21.64 0.83 -14.00
C ILE A 172 20.47 -0.01 -14.49
N SER A 173 20.60 -1.33 -14.40
CA SER A 173 19.55 -2.31 -14.71
C SER A 173 19.62 -3.50 -13.75
N HIS A 174 18.64 -4.41 -13.79
CA HIS A 174 18.58 -5.65 -12.98
C HIS A 174 18.82 -5.40 -11.49
N LEU A 175 18.17 -4.38 -10.94
CA LEU A 175 18.39 -3.91 -9.58
C LEU A 175 17.69 -4.79 -8.55
N ASN A 176 18.48 -5.44 -7.70
CA ASN A 176 18.03 -6.22 -6.56
C ASN A 176 18.38 -5.49 -5.26
N ILE A 177 17.36 -5.00 -4.56
CA ILE A 177 17.54 -4.17 -3.36
C ILE A 177 17.90 -5.00 -2.13
N GLU A 178 17.31 -6.19 -2.00
CA GLU A 178 17.56 -7.11 -0.88
C GLU A 178 17.92 -8.49 -1.41
N SER A 179 18.99 -9.07 -0.87
CA SER A 179 19.38 -10.44 -1.17
C SER A 179 20.02 -11.06 0.07
N ILE A 180 19.23 -11.82 0.82
CA ILE A 180 19.62 -12.43 2.09
C ILE A 180 19.30 -13.91 2.10
N GLY A 181 20.14 -14.73 2.75
CA GLY A 181 19.90 -16.15 2.97
C GLY A 181 19.58 -16.42 4.43
N VAL A 182 18.43 -17.04 4.71
CA VAL A 182 17.91 -17.29 6.05
C VAL A 182 17.53 -18.76 6.27
N ALA A 183 17.64 -19.24 7.49
CA ALA A 183 17.18 -20.55 7.93
C ALA A 183 15.97 -20.36 8.87
N LEU A 184 14.80 -20.85 8.48
CA LEU A 184 13.57 -20.74 9.26
C LEU A 184 13.30 -21.98 10.11
N GLY A 185 13.89 -23.10 9.76
CA GLY A 185 13.71 -24.43 10.32
C GLY A 185 14.03 -25.50 9.28
N PRO A 186 13.56 -26.77 9.44
CA PRO A 186 13.74 -27.79 8.42
C PRO A 186 13.16 -27.36 7.07
N ALA A 187 13.97 -27.39 6.01
CA ALA A 187 13.65 -26.76 4.71
C ALA A 187 12.39 -27.32 4.03
N ASN A 188 12.11 -28.62 4.21
CA ASN A 188 10.94 -29.30 3.66
C ASN A 188 9.62 -28.88 4.31
N GLU A 189 9.67 -28.14 5.41
CA GLU A 189 8.52 -27.61 6.14
C GLU A 189 8.23 -26.13 5.82
N ASN A 190 9.00 -25.54 4.90
CA ASN A 190 8.76 -24.16 4.50
C ASN A 190 7.54 -24.05 3.60
N THR A 191 6.66 -23.11 3.95
CA THR A 191 5.47 -22.75 3.18
C THR A 191 5.56 -21.29 2.73
N LEU A 192 4.93 -21.00 1.61
CA LEU A 192 4.86 -19.70 0.99
C LEU A 192 3.41 -19.26 0.89
N LEU A 193 3.06 -18.14 1.54
CA LEU A 193 1.80 -17.47 1.30
C LEU A 193 2.00 -16.41 0.23
N THR A 194 1.38 -16.63 -0.91
CA THR A 194 1.31 -15.67 -2.01
C THR A 194 -0.04 -15.00 -2.03
N GLN A 195 -0.07 -13.73 -2.42
CA GLN A 195 -1.28 -12.93 -2.52
C GLN A 195 -1.52 -12.43 -3.96
N TYR A 196 -0.76 -12.98 -4.90
CA TYR A 196 -0.92 -12.67 -6.31
C TYR A 196 -2.20 -13.32 -6.87
N GLY A 197 -2.96 -12.56 -7.63
CA GLY A 197 -4.26 -12.99 -8.14
C GLY A 197 -5.40 -12.78 -7.13
N THR A 198 -6.53 -13.45 -7.33
CA THR A 198 -7.76 -13.24 -6.56
C THR A 198 -7.91 -14.16 -5.35
N VAL A 199 -7.01 -15.12 -5.17
CA VAL A 199 -7.08 -16.10 -4.09
C VAL A 199 -5.72 -16.17 -3.38
N PRO A 200 -5.64 -15.84 -2.09
CA PRO A 200 -4.42 -16.08 -1.32
C PRO A 200 -4.16 -17.58 -1.23
N ARG A 201 -2.89 -17.96 -1.43
CA ARG A 201 -2.49 -19.37 -1.42
C ARG A 201 -1.32 -19.58 -0.48
N GLU A 202 -1.46 -20.55 0.39
CA GLU A 202 -0.34 -21.08 1.15
C GLU A 202 0.02 -22.47 0.59
N THR A 203 1.24 -22.59 0.09
CA THR A 203 1.75 -23.82 -0.53
C THR A 203 3.13 -24.14 -0.01
N TYR A 204 3.52 -25.43 -0.08
CA TYR A 204 4.92 -25.77 0.10
C TYR A 204 5.77 -25.04 -0.95
N TYR A 205 6.95 -24.62 -0.53
CA TYR A 205 7.82 -23.84 -1.37
C TYR A 205 8.33 -24.64 -2.58
N THR A 206 8.21 -24.05 -3.77
CA THR A 206 8.58 -24.69 -5.04
C THR A 206 9.38 -23.81 -6.00
N GLY A 207 9.98 -22.70 -5.55
CA GLY A 207 10.79 -21.88 -6.45
C GLY A 207 10.53 -20.38 -6.35
N ARG A 208 10.44 -19.69 -7.48
CA ARG A 208 10.24 -18.23 -7.55
C ARG A 208 8.79 -17.84 -7.38
N SER A 209 8.56 -16.73 -6.72
CA SER A 209 7.26 -16.06 -6.65
C SER A 209 7.41 -14.60 -7.00
N GLU A 210 6.44 -14.07 -7.74
CA GLU A 210 6.28 -12.65 -8.05
C GLU A 210 5.07 -12.15 -7.26
N ASP A 211 5.30 -11.30 -6.26
CA ASP A 211 4.20 -10.81 -5.42
C ASP A 211 4.50 -9.44 -4.80
N ALA A 212 3.43 -8.71 -4.49
CA ALA A 212 3.47 -7.43 -3.81
C ALA A 212 3.80 -7.57 -2.32
N GLY A 213 3.32 -8.62 -1.70
CA GLY A 213 3.60 -8.99 -0.32
C GLY A 213 3.67 -10.50 -0.21
N LEU A 214 4.70 -11.02 0.42
CA LEU A 214 5.01 -12.41 0.49
C LEU A 214 5.35 -12.82 1.91
N LEU A 215 4.83 -13.96 2.35
CA LEU A 215 5.18 -14.54 3.64
C LEU A 215 5.78 -15.92 3.41
N VAL A 216 7.01 -16.13 3.88
CA VAL A 216 7.58 -17.46 4.00
C VAL A 216 7.62 -17.86 5.47
N ALA A 217 7.14 -19.05 5.78
CA ALA A 217 7.09 -19.58 7.13
C ALA A 217 7.48 -21.06 7.16
N ASN A 218 8.04 -21.48 8.27
CA ASN A 218 8.32 -22.90 8.51
C ASN A 218 7.18 -23.51 9.35
N GLY A 219 6.55 -24.54 8.83
CA GLY A 219 5.38 -25.18 9.48
C GLY A 219 5.71 -25.84 10.81
N LEU A 220 6.95 -26.26 11.03
CA LEU A 220 7.35 -26.93 12.28
C LEU A 220 7.78 -25.94 13.37
N SER A 221 8.61 -24.92 13.03
CA SER A 221 9.08 -23.94 14.01
C SER A 221 8.11 -22.77 14.22
N GLY A 222 7.22 -22.53 13.26
CA GLY A 222 6.39 -21.32 13.18
C GLY A 222 7.14 -20.06 12.73
N ASN A 223 8.48 -20.08 12.71
CA ASN A 223 9.29 -18.92 12.35
C ASN A 223 9.06 -18.54 10.88
N GLY A 224 9.02 -17.24 10.61
CA GLY A 224 8.82 -16.75 9.28
C GLY A 224 9.34 -15.34 9.05
N ILE A 225 9.37 -14.96 7.78
CA ILE A 225 9.70 -13.61 7.31
C ILE A 225 8.63 -13.18 6.31
N ALA A 226 8.07 -12.00 6.54
CA ALA A 226 7.26 -11.30 5.57
C ALA A 226 8.10 -10.28 4.83
N VAL A 227 7.86 -10.16 3.52
CA VAL A 227 8.53 -9.22 2.63
C VAL A 227 7.50 -8.17 2.21
N LEU A 228 7.70 -6.91 2.58
CA LEU A 228 6.90 -5.78 2.12
C LEU A 228 7.76 -4.92 1.20
N SER A 229 7.45 -4.95 -0.09
CA SER A 229 8.18 -4.20 -1.11
C SER A 229 7.44 -2.92 -1.48
N GLU A 230 8.12 -1.77 -1.39
CA GLU A 230 7.64 -0.47 -1.87
C GLU A 230 8.00 -0.21 -3.34
N VAL A 231 8.58 -1.18 -4.03
CA VAL A 231 8.74 -1.13 -5.48
C VAL A 231 7.35 -1.03 -6.12
N PRO A 232 7.11 -0.05 -6.99
CA PRO A 232 5.77 0.21 -7.47
C PRO A 232 5.25 -0.84 -8.45
N GLY A 233 3.98 -1.16 -8.35
CA GLY A 233 3.21 -1.91 -9.34
C GLY A 233 3.84 -3.23 -9.76
N TYR A 234 3.83 -3.49 -11.06
CA TYR A 234 4.38 -4.71 -11.68
C TYR A 234 5.92 -4.72 -11.82
N MET A 235 6.62 -3.67 -11.37
CA MET A 235 8.08 -3.59 -11.49
C MET A 235 8.83 -4.41 -10.44
N LYS A 236 8.15 -5.19 -9.61
CA LYS A 236 8.77 -5.95 -8.53
C LYS A 236 8.69 -7.44 -8.76
N ARG A 237 9.74 -8.14 -8.35
CA ARG A 237 9.76 -9.58 -8.21
C ARG A 237 10.41 -9.94 -6.87
N THR A 238 9.68 -10.65 -6.03
CA THR A 238 10.23 -11.25 -4.83
C THR A 238 10.68 -12.65 -5.17
N GLU A 239 11.97 -12.90 -5.08
CA GLU A 239 12.54 -14.24 -5.29
C GLU A 239 12.69 -14.93 -3.96
N ILE A 240 12.12 -16.14 -3.86
CA ILE A 240 12.41 -17.07 -2.78
C ILE A 240 13.00 -18.32 -3.42
N ASP A 241 14.20 -18.68 -2.98
CA ASP A 241 14.95 -19.78 -3.55
C ASP A 241 15.57 -20.62 -2.43
N GLY A 242 15.11 -21.86 -2.29
CA GLY A 242 15.63 -22.85 -1.35
C GLY A 242 16.36 -24.01 -2.01
N PHE A 243 16.47 -23.97 -3.33
CA PHE A 243 16.94 -25.12 -4.10
C PHE A 243 18.44 -25.45 -3.91
N TYR A 244 19.27 -24.41 -3.71
CA TYR A 244 20.73 -24.56 -3.76
C TYR A 244 21.40 -24.82 -2.39
N SER A 245 20.67 -24.68 -1.29
CA SER A 245 21.23 -24.88 0.04
C SER A 245 20.19 -25.47 1.00
N PRO A 246 20.25 -26.76 1.27
CA PRO A 246 19.36 -27.42 2.23
C PRO A 246 19.35 -26.67 3.58
N GLY A 247 18.16 -26.31 4.07
CA GLY A 247 17.98 -25.59 5.32
C GLY A 247 18.03 -24.08 5.25
N GLN A 248 18.39 -23.51 4.09
CA GLN A 248 18.40 -22.07 3.90
C GLN A 248 17.48 -21.65 2.75
N VAL A 249 16.84 -20.49 2.92
CA VAL A 249 16.01 -19.84 1.90
C VAL A 249 16.65 -18.51 1.55
N ARG A 250 16.93 -18.28 0.26
CA ARG A 250 17.31 -16.95 -0.22
C ARG A 250 16.06 -16.13 -0.48
N ILE A 251 16.03 -14.93 0.08
CA ILE A 251 15.02 -13.92 -0.21
C ILE A 251 15.69 -12.83 -1.01
N GLY A 252 15.21 -12.57 -2.22
CA GLY A 252 15.65 -11.49 -3.09
C GLY A 252 14.46 -10.62 -3.50
N VAL A 253 14.65 -9.30 -3.55
CA VAL A 253 13.63 -8.36 -4.00
C VAL A 253 14.18 -7.52 -5.13
N LEU A 254 13.77 -7.87 -6.35
CA LEU A 254 14.17 -7.21 -7.58
C LEU A 254 13.21 -6.09 -7.94
N TYR A 255 13.81 -5.04 -8.49
CA TYR A 255 13.12 -3.90 -9.12
C TYR A 255 12.97 -4.13 -10.64
N ASP A 256 12.72 -5.38 -11.04
CA ASP A 256 12.78 -5.76 -12.45
C ASP A 256 11.95 -7.02 -12.70
N THR A 257 11.09 -7.01 -13.71
CA THR A 257 10.35 -8.17 -14.17
C THR A 257 10.46 -8.31 -15.68
N ASP A 258 10.10 -9.47 -16.23
CA ASP A 258 10.14 -9.70 -17.67
C ASP A 258 9.17 -8.79 -18.45
N LEU A 259 8.05 -8.40 -17.81
CA LEU A 259 7.06 -7.48 -18.39
C LEU A 259 7.45 -6.01 -18.25
N MET A 260 8.13 -5.66 -17.17
CA MET A 260 8.50 -4.29 -16.82
C MET A 260 9.96 -4.27 -16.38
N PRO A 261 10.90 -4.37 -17.33
CA PRO A 261 12.33 -4.30 -17.04
C PRO A 261 12.67 -2.94 -16.42
N PHE A 262 13.58 -2.97 -15.45
CA PHE A 262 14.07 -1.76 -14.83
C PHE A 262 15.31 -1.25 -15.55
N GLU A 263 15.29 0.01 -15.95
CA GLU A 263 16.47 0.77 -16.31
C GLU A 263 16.45 2.16 -15.66
N ARG A 264 17.64 2.67 -15.34
CA ARG A 264 17.84 4.00 -14.77
C ARG A 264 19.12 4.62 -15.27
N SER A 265 19.03 5.76 -15.93
CA SER A 265 20.17 6.61 -16.24
C SER A 265 20.44 7.55 -15.07
N ILE A 266 21.67 7.56 -14.56
CA ILE A 266 22.14 8.47 -13.52
C ILE A 266 23.19 9.39 -14.16
N GLY A 267 22.88 10.68 -14.27
CA GLY A 267 23.77 11.69 -14.83
C GLY A 267 25.02 11.91 -13.98
N PRO A 268 26.02 12.66 -14.50
CA PRO A 268 27.22 13.03 -13.77
C PRO A 268 26.92 13.79 -12.48
N GLY A 269 27.40 13.29 -11.33
CA GLY A 269 27.15 13.89 -10.02
C GLY A 269 25.73 13.70 -9.49
N GLU A 270 24.87 12.98 -10.20
CA GLU A 270 23.51 12.69 -9.74
C GLU A 270 23.44 11.43 -8.87
N ALA A 271 22.37 11.32 -8.09
CA ALA A 271 22.07 10.15 -7.30
C ALA A 271 20.66 9.61 -7.60
N PHE A 272 20.50 8.30 -7.50
CA PHE A 272 19.22 7.61 -7.57
C PHE A 272 18.96 6.88 -6.25
N THR A 273 17.83 7.16 -5.62
CA THR A 273 17.35 6.44 -4.44
C THR A 273 16.31 5.41 -4.86
N THR A 274 16.52 4.15 -4.49
CA THR A 274 15.59 3.06 -4.78
C THR A 274 14.34 3.15 -3.90
N ALA A 275 13.30 2.44 -4.27
CA ALA A 275 12.23 2.10 -3.33
C ALA A 275 12.80 1.31 -2.14
N SER A 276 12.03 1.22 -1.05
CA SER A 276 12.43 0.46 0.12
C SER A 276 11.81 -0.95 0.13
N VAL A 277 12.47 -1.85 0.83
CA VAL A 277 12.00 -3.20 1.12
C VAL A 277 12.11 -3.44 2.61
N SER A 278 11.07 -4.00 3.20
CA SER A 278 11.06 -4.40 4.61
C SER A 278 11.04 -5.92 4.74
N LEU A 279 11.91 -6.45 5.60
CA LEU A 279 11.84 -7.81 6.09
C LEU A 279 11.27 -7.75 7.52
N VAL A 280 10.11 -8.38 7.73
CA VAL A 280 9.42 -8.44 9.02
C VAL A 280 9.49 -9.87 9.54
N ALA A 281 10.18 -10.06 10.66
CA ALA A 281 10.23 -11.36 11.32
C ALA A 281 8.92 -11.62 12.07
N PHE A 282 8.46 -12.87 12.07
CA PHE A 282 7.25 -13.28 12.78
C PHE A 282 7.31 -14.73 13.24
N ARG A 283 6.35 -15.11 14.10
CA ARG A 283 6.12 -16.52 14.47
C ARG A 283 4.64 -16.83 14.43
N LYS A 284 4.23 -17.75 13.54
CA LYS A 284 2.83 -18.20 13.41
C LYS A 284 2.31 -18.76 14.71
N GLY A 285 1.13 -18.38 15.11
CA GLY A 285 0.45 -18.86 16.31
C GLY A 285 0.99 -18.30 17.63
N ASP A 286 1.92 -17.36 17.61
CA ASP A 286 2.57 -16.79 18.80
C ASP A 286 2.02 -15.41 19.16
N GLY A 287 0.76 -15.33 19.54
CA GLY A 287 0.11 -14.11 20.02
C GLY A 287 0.36 -12.91 19.11
N PHE A 288 0.87 -11.83 19.68
CA PHE A 288 1.18 -10.59 18.93
C PHE A 288 2.43 -10.69 18.02
N ASN A 289 3.14 -11.82 18.03
CA ASN A 289 4.22 -12.10 17.07
C ASN A 289 3.70 -12.75 15.77
N ASP A 290 2.41 -13.06 15.70
CA ASP A 290 1.78 -13.59 14.50
C ASP A 290 1.61 -12.51 13.42
N PRO A 291 1.78 -12.83 12.14
CA PRO A 291 1.70 -11.85 11.05
C PRO A 291 0.34 -11.13 10.96
N GLN A 292 -0.76 -11.72 11.42
CA GLN A 292 -2.08 -11.07 11.43
C GLN A 292 -2.17 -9.86 12.39
N TRP A 293 -1.30 -9.80 13.40
CA TRP A 293 -1.12 -8.66 14.28
C TRP A 293 0.00 -7.73 13.81
N LEU A 294 1.14 -8.32 13.41
CA LEU A 294 2.36 -7.55 13.12
C LEU A 294 2.25 -6.73 11.84
N LEU A 295 1.77 -7.33 10.74
CA LEU A 295 1.91 -6.71 9.43
C LEU A 295 1.02 -5.48 9.24
N PRO A 296 -0.28 -5.48 9.62
CA PRO A 296 -1.11 -4.30 9.54
C PRO A 296 -0.55 -3.14 10.37
N SER A 297 -0.09 -3.42 11.60
CA SER A 297 0.48 -2.44 12.51
C SER A 297 1.80 -1.86 11.96
N TYR A 298 2.70 -2.72 11.45
CA TYR A 298 3.96 -2.28 10.86
C TYR A 298 3.74 -1.46 9.59
N ALA A 299 2.88 -1.92 8.69
CA ALA A 299 2.58 -1.19 7.45
C ALA A 299 1.98 0.20 7.76
N ALA A 300 1.08 0.30 8.72
CA ALA A 300 0.54 1.58 9.17
C ALA A 300 1.64 2.51 9.71
N GLU A 301 2.59 1.99 10.49
CA GLU A 301 3.69 2.77 11.07
C GLU A 301 4.64 3.31 9.99
N ILE A 302 5.12 2.45 9.07
CA ILE A 302 6.09 2.87 8.04
C ILE A 302 5.49 3.77 6.98
N LEU A 303 4.20 3.67 6.73
CA LEU A 303 3.52 4.46 5.70
C LEU A 303 3.00 5.80 6.25
N GLU A 304 3.04 6.03 7.57
CA GLU A 304 2.63 7.27 8.27
C GLU A 304 1.32 7.86 7.72
N ARG A 305 0.31 7.01 7.60
CA ARG A 305 -0.92 7.34 6.87
C ARG A 305 -1.79 8.32 7.66
N ARG A 306 -2.38 9.29 6.96
CA ARG A 306 -3.26 10.31 7.57
C ARG A 306 -4.55 9.73 8.11
N ILE A 307 -5.06 8.69 7.46
CA ILE A 307 -6.30 8.03 7.84
C ILE A 307 -6.18 7.21 9.14
N ASP A 308 -4.98 6.86 9.57
CA ASP A 308 -4.78 5.97 10.73
C ASP A 308 -5.16 6.60 12.06
N ARG A 309 -5.16 7.93 12.15
CA ARG A 309 -5.52 8.65 13.38
C ARG A 309 -7.02 8.70 13.64
N GLN A 310 -7.85 8.76 12.59
CA GLN A 310 -9.30 8.91 12.70
C GLN A 310 -10.06 7.80 11.96
N GLY A 311 -9.34 6.95 11.24
CA GLY A 311 -9.83 5.97 10.29
C GLY A 311 -10.34 6.61 8.99
N PRO A 312 -10.55 5.82 7.91
CA PRO A 312 -11.07 6.33 6.66
C PRO A 312 -12.50 6.89 6.84
N PRO A 313 -12.82 7.99 6.14
CA PRO A 313 -14.18 8.51 6.14
C PRO A 313 -15.15 7.54 5.47
N TRP A 314 -16.44 7.66 5.80
CA TRP A 314 -17.53 7.06 5.02
C TRP A 314 -17.72 7.87 3.74
N ILE A 315 -17.41 7.26 2.59
CA ILE A 315 -17.47 7.91 1.28
C ILE A 315 -18.71 7.44 0.55
N TYR A 316 -19.52 8.36 0.05
CA TYR A 316 -20.49 8.08 -1.01
C TYR A 316 -19.89 8.48 -2.36
N ASN A 317 -20.02 7.61 -3.37
CA ASN A 317 -19.52 7.85 -4.72
C ASN A 317 -20.61 7.62 -5.74
N THR A 318 -20.72 8.51 -6.74
CA THR A 318 -21.80 8.52 -7.71
C THR A 318 -21.58 7.60 -8.92
N TRP A 319 -20.45 6.87 -9.02
CA TRP A 319 -20.16 6.06 -10.19
C TRP A 319 -21.31 5.10 -10.55
N GLU A 320 -21.73 4.29 -9.61
CA GLU A 320 -22.83 3.37 -9.78
C GLU A 320 -24.13 3.89 -9.12
N PRO A 321 -25.28 3.80 -9.78
CA PRO A 321 -25.54 3.25 -11.13
C PRO A 321 -25.50 4.31 -12.22
N PHE A 322 -25.03 5.53 -11.95
CA PHE A 322 -25.18 6.66 -12.86
C PHE A 322 -24.12 6.72 -13.94
N HIS A 323 -22.90 6.22 -13.64
CA HIS A 323 -21.74 6.42 -14.50
C HIS A 323 -21.61 7.91 -14.86
N ARG A 324 -21.48 8.24 -16.13
CA ARG A 324 -21.42 9.61 -16.62
C ARG A 324 -22.81 10.29 -16.81
N LYS A 325 -23.91 9.57 -16.55
CA LYS A 325 -25.28 10.09 -16.70
C LYS A 325 -25.75 10.75 -15.41
N ILE A 326 -25.10 11.83 -15.03
CA ILE A 326 -25.33 12.56 -13.78
C ILE A 326 -25.58 14.06 -14.10
N ASP A 327 -26.46 14.68 -13.32
CA ASP A 327 -26.79 16.10 -13.43
C ASP A 327 -27.10 16.72 -12.06
N SER A 328 -27.29 18.03 -12.03
CA SER A 328 -27.58 18.76 -10.78
C SER A 328 -28.79 18.23 -10.03
N ALA A 329 -29.87 17.84 -10.70
CA ALA A 329 -31.09 17.37 -10.06
C ALA A 329 -30.88 16.02 -9.38
N ILE A 330 -30.16 15.11 -10.02
CA ILE A 330 -29.74 13.82 -9.44
C ILE A 330 -28.88 14.08 -8.23
N VAL A 331 -27.86 14.94 -8.35
CA VAL A 331 -26.85 15.19 -7.31
C VAL A 331 -27.49 15.81 -6.07
N TYR A 332 -28.38 16.79 -6.17
CA TYR A 332 -29.06 17.36 -5.00
C TYR A 332 -29.85 16.32 -4.20
N GLY A 333 -30.62 15.46 -4.91
CA GLY A 333 -31.35 14.38 -4.23
C GLY A 333 -30.44 13.36 -3.54
N LEU A 334 -29.25 13.10 -4.11
CA LEU A 334 -28.25 12.22 -3.50
C LEU A 334 -27.54 12.87 -2.30
N ILE A 335 -27.27 14.18 -2.37
CA ILE A 335 -26.69 14.93 -1.23
C ILE A 335 -27.62 14.86 -0.01
N ASP A 336 -28.92 15.08 -0.20
CA ASP A 336 -29.90 14.96 0.87
C ASP A 336 -29.86 13.57 1.51
N ALA A 337 -29.95 12.54 0.68
CA ALA A 337 -29.94 11.16 1.15
C ALA A 337 -28.60 10.78 1.83
N ALA A 338 -27.45 11.13 1.26
CA ALA A 338 -26.13 10.83 1.83
C ALA A 338 -25.95 11.53 3.20
N GLY A 339 -26.40 12.77 3.33
CA GLY A 339 -26.40 13.48 4.61
C GLY A 339 -27.29 12.82 5.66
N GLU A 340 -28.47 12.30 5.25
CA GLU A 340 -29.33 11.52 6.14
C GLU A 340 -28.69 10.23 6.62
N LEU A 341 -27.88 9.56 5.78
CA LEU A 341 -27.13 8.35 6.16
C LEU A 341 -25.96 8.66 7.08
N GLY A 342 -25.51 9.91 7.16
CA GLY A 342 -24.34 10.30 7.95
C GLY A 342 -23.00 10.03 7.26
N MET A 343 -22.95 10.13 5.93
CA MET A 343 -21.70 10.07 5.16
C MET A 343 -20.76 11.23 5.55
N ASP A 344 -19.45 11.00 5.45
CA ASP A 344 -18.44 12.02 5.73
C ASP A 344 -18.02 12.77 4.45
N VAL A 345 -18.00 12.05 3.31
CA VAL A 345 -17.59 12.59 2.03
C VAL A 345 -18.64 12.25 0.97
N PHE A 346 -19.02 13.25 0.20
CA PHE A 346 -19.84 13.10 -1.00
C PHE A 346 -18.96 13.31 -2.23
N THR A 347 -18.84 12.28 -3.07
CA THR A 347 -17.96 12.31 -4.25
C THR A 347 -18.76 12.25 -5.53
N ILE A 348 -18.54 13.24 -6.41
CA ILE A 348 -18.96 13.13 -7.81
C ILE A 348 -17.84 12.45 -8.60
N ASP A 349 -18.18 11.29 -9.18
CA ASP A 349 -17.31 10.53 -10.08
C ASP A 349 -17.29 11.11 -11.49
N ASP A 350 -16.84 10.38 -12.52
CA ASP A 350 -16.78 10.83 -13.91
C ASP A 350 -18.13 11.37 -14.41
N GLY A 351 -18.10 12.40 -15.22
CA GLY A 351 -19.27 13.05 -15.84
C GLY A 351 -19.45 14.53 -15.50
N TRP A 352 -18.77 15.05 -14.49
CA TRP A 352 -18.82 16.45 -14.09
C TRP A 352 -18.04 17.38 -15.02
N GLN A 353 -17.01 16.88 -15.69
CA GLN A 353 -16.11 17.63 -16.58
C GLN A 353 -16.70 17.71 -18.00
N ARG A 354 -16.45 18.83 -18.67
CA ARG A 354 -16.76 18.99 -20.08
C ARG A 354 -15.95 18.04 -20.96
N GLU A 355 -14.64 17.97 -20.68
CA GLU A 355 -13.71 17.07 -21.34
C GLU A 355 -12.56 16.70 -20.37
N TYR A 356 -11.99 15.50 -20.54
CA TYR A 356 -10.85 15.09 -19.76
C TYR A 356 -9.65 15.99 -20.03
N GLY A 357 -9.06 16.53 -18.97
CA GLY A 357 -7.90 17.42 -19.05
C GLY A 357 -8.22 18.90 -19.13
N ASP A 358 -9.49 19.30 -19.30
CA ASP A 358 -9.87 20.66 -19.01
C ASP A 358 -10.60 20.70 -17.64
N SER A 359 -10.24 21.64 -16.78
CA SER A 359 -10.90 21.80 -15.48
C SER A 359 -12.29 22.46 -15.60
N ALA A 360 -12.86 22.52 -16.80
CA ALA A 360 -14.14 23.13 -17.05
C ALA A 360 -15.30 22.20 -16.67
N VAL A 361 -16.27 22.72 -15.96
CA VAL A 361 -17.49 22.02 -15.59
C VAL A 361 -18.35 21.78 -16.84
N ASN A 362 -18.99 20.62 -16.91
CA ASN A 362 -20.01 20.28 -17.90
C ASN A 362 -21.31 21.10 -17.62
N LEU A 363 -21.38 22.32 -18.14
CA LEU A 363 -22.53 23.21 -17.91
C LEU A 363 -23.86 22.68 -18.51
N LYS A 364 -23.83 21.63 -19.34
CA LYS A 364 -25.05 20.96 -19.78
C LYS A 364 -25.66 20.14 -18.63
N ALA A 365 -24.83 19.47 -17.85
CA ALA A 365 -25.26 18.69 -16.69
C ALA A 365 -25.37 19.56 -15.41
N PHE A 366 -24.51 20.55 -15.29
CA PHE A 366 -24.40 21.43 -14.12
C PHE A 366 -24.46 22.91 -14.55
N PRO A 367 -25.64 23.45 -14.91
CA PRO A 367 -25.77 24.79 -15.49
C PRO A 367 -25.23 25.92 -14.61
N GLU A 368 -25.30 25.78 -13.29
CA GLU A 368 -24.80 26.76 -12.31
C GLU A 368 -23.36 26.48 -11.84
N GLY A 369 -22.68 25.51 -12.48
CA GLY A 369 -21.39 25.00 -12.05
C GLY A 369 -21.48 24.09 -10.83
N LEU A 370 -20.33 23.84 -10.16
CA LEU A 370 -20.28 22.97 -8.98
C LEU A 370 -20.32 23.73 -7.65
N GLN A 371 -20.20 25.07 -7.63
CA GLN A 371 -20.18 25.82 -6.39
C GLN A 371 -21.46 25.65 -5.55
N PRO A 372 -22.67 25.72 -6.13
CA PRO A 372 -23.89 25.48 -5.36
C PRO A 372 -24.01 24.05 -4.81
N ILE A 373 -23.44 23.08 -5.53
CA ILE A 373 -23.39 21.67 -5.09
C ILE A 373 -22.47 21.53 -3.90
N LEU A 374 -21.28 22.12 -3.96
CA LEU A 374 -20.33 22.14 -2.85
C LEU A 374 -20.98 22.75 -1.59
N ASP A 375 -21.66 23.91 -1.74
CA ASP A 375 -22.34 24.58 -0.64
C ASP A 375 -23.45 23.69 -0.04
N ALA A 376 -24.17 22.92 -0.87
CA ALA A 376 -25.19 21.97 -0.42
C ALA A 376 -24.57 20.78 0.33
N VAL A 377 -23.43 20.27 -0.12
CA VAL A 377 -22.68 19.19 0.57
C VAL A 377 -22.22 19.66 1.94
N GLU A 378 -21.61 20.84 2.03
CA GLU A 378 -21.15 21.43 3.28
C GLU A 378 -22.30 21.73 4.25
N ALA A 379 -23.45 22.18 3.73
CA ALA A 379 -24.66 22.44 4.54
C ALA A 379 -25.19 21.14 5.20
N LYS A 380 -24.88 19.96 4.67
CA LYS A 380 -25.19 18.66 5.28
C LYS A 380 -24.10 18.17 6.22
N GLY A 381 -23.05 18.93 6.44
CA GLY A 381 -21.90 18.55 7.30
C GLY A 381 -20.96 17.54 6.65
N MET A 382 -21.06 17.31 5.34
CA MET A 382 -20.18 16.46 4.58
C MET A 382 -19.04 17.27 3.95
N LYS A 383 -17.96 16.60 3.56
CA LYS A 383 -16.88 17.14 2.75
C LYS A 383 -17.07 16.74 1.29
N PHE A 384 -16.50 17.53 0.37
CA PHE A 384 -16.65 17.29 -1.05
C PHE A 384 -15.46 16.53 -1.63
N GLY A 385 -15.73 15.59 -2.54
CA GLY A 385 -14.77 14.82 -3.30
C GLY A 385 -15.05 14.85 -4.80
N LEU A 386 -14.02 14.74 -5.62
CA LEU A 386 -14.12 14.64 -7.07
C LEU A 386 -13.20 13.54 -7.63
N TRP A 387 -13.66 12.93 -8.72
CA TRP A 387 -12.89 12.10 -9.61
C TRP A 387 -12.14 12.95 -10.65
N LEU A 388 -10.88 12.63 -10.91
CA LEU A 388 -10.03 13.32 -11.89
C LEU A 388 -9.23 12.28 -12.71
N PRO A 389 -9.27 12.35 -14.07
CA PRO A 389 -8.34 11.60 -14.89
C PRO A 389 -6.96 12.24 -14.80
N LEU A 390 -5.92 11.46 -14.48
CA LEU A 390 -4.59 12.02 -14.32
C LEU A 390 -3.88 12.24 -15.66
N ALA A 391 -3.79 11.20 -16.50
CA ALA A 391 -3.02 11.25 -17.75
C ALA A 391 -3.86 11.04 -19.02
N ALA A 392 -5.12 10.60 -18.92
CA ALA A 392 -6.01 10.47 -20.08
C ALA A 392 -6.63 11.85 -20.42
N ILE A 393 -6.28 12.39 -21.58
CA ILE A 393 -6.60 13.77 -21.98
C ILE A 393 -7.34 13.78 -23.33
N GLY A 394 -8.43 14.54 -23.40
CA GLY A 394 -9.14 14.77 -24.67
C GLY A 394 -8.28 15.57 -25.66
N THR A 395 -8.19 15.09 -26.90
CA THR A 395 -7.37 15.73 -27.95
C THR A 395 -7.87 17.11 -28.37
N SER A 396 -9.09 17.47 -27.99
CA SER A 396 -9.67 18.80 -28.22
C SER A 396 -9.28 19.83 -27.14
N THR A 397 -8.66 19.40 -26.03
CA THR A 397 -8.27 20.30 -24.94
C THR A 397 -7.07 21.16 -25.28
N ALA A 398 -6.94 22.30 -24.61
CA ALA A 398 -5.78 23.18 -24.80
C ALA A 398 -4.49 22.43 -24.42
N VAL A 399 -4.47 21.68 -23.34
CA VAL A 399 -3.30 20.90 -22.87
C VAL A 399 -2.73 20.01 -23.98
N TYR A 400 -3.59 19.27 -24.69
CA TYR A 400 -3.10 18.41 -25.79
C TYR A 400 -2.72 19.18 -27.03
N ARG A 401 -3.52 20.20 -27.43
CA ARG A 401 -3.24 20.98 -28.65
C ARG A 401 -1.96 21.80 -28.56
N ASP A 402 -1.72 22.39 -27.39
CA ASP A 402 -0.58 23.28 -27.15
C ASP A 402 0.70 22.48 -26.86
N HIS A 403 0.57 21.23 -26.36
CA HIS A 403 1.67 20.36 -25.98
C HIS A 403 1.46 18.90 -26.42
N PRO A 404 1.27 18.63 -27.72
CA PRO A 404 1.15 17.27 -28.24
C PRO A 404 2.42 16.43 -28.02
N GLU A 405 3.57 17.08 -27.87
CA GLU A 405 4.87 16.45 -27.57
C GLU A 405 4.93 15.79 -26.20
N TRP A 406 4.00 16.07 -25.27
CA TRP A 406 3.93 15.40 -23.97
C TRP A 406 3.20 14.06 -24.04
N ALA A 407 2.61 13.71 -25.17
CA ALA A 407 1.89 12.46 -25.33
C ALA A 407 2.85 11.26 -25.20
N ALA A 408 2.40 10.22 -24.52
CA ALA A 408 3.08 8.94 -24.54
C ALA A 408 2.98 8.32 -25.95
N LEU A 409 4.10 7.85 -26.48
CA LEU A 409 4.16 7.21 -27.78
C LEU A 409 4.29 5.70 -27.66
N ASP A 410 3.72 4.99 -28.61
CA ASP A 410 3.94 3.57 -28.84
C ASP A 410 5.27 3.30 -29.56
N GLN A 411 5.56 2.03 -29.83
CA GLN A 411 6.78 1.60 -30.52
C GLN A 411 6.88 2.14 -31.96
N GLU A 412 5.74 2.45 -32.59
CA GLU A 412 5.66 3.04 -33.94
C GLU A 412 5.74 4.58 -33.91
N SER A 413 6.00 5.17 -32.75
CA SER A 413 6.03 6.63 -32.53
C SER A 413 4.67 7.31 -32.75
N LYS A 414 3.55 6.60 -32.52
CA LYS A 414 2.21 7.15 -32.56
C LYS A 414 1.73 7.47 -31.14
N PRO A 415 0.95 8.54 -30.96
CA PRO A 415 0.34 8.84 -29.67
C PRO A 415 -0.51 7.65 -29.16
N LYS A 416 -0.30 7.25 -27.92
CA LYS A 416 -1.12 6.22 -27.28
C LYS A 416 -2.52 6.75 -27.02
N ILE A 417 -3.51 5.93 -27.34
CA ILE A 417 -4.93 6.23 -27.14
C ILE A 417 -5.52 5.17 -26.19
N THR A 418 -6.13 5.63 -25.12
CA THR A 418 -6.93 4.78 -24.24
C THR A 418 -8.42 4.98 -24.54
N VAL A 419 -9.22 3.91 -24.43
CA VAL A 419 -10.67 3.98 -24.59
C VAL A 419 -11.30 4.02 -23.20
N THR A 420 -11.94 5.13 -22.90
CA THR A 420 -12.57 5.37 -21.59
C THR A 420 -14.10 5.41 -21.73
N ALA A 421 -14.81 5.51 -20.61
CA ALA A 421 -16.25 5.78 -20.59
C ALA A 421 -16.63 7.09 -21.32
N ALA A 422 -15.67 8.02 -21.47
CA ALA A 422 -15.82 9.26 -22.24
C ALA A 422 -15.35 9.13 -23.70
N GLY A 423 -15.10 7.91 -24.20
CA GLY A 423 -14.54 7.65 -25.52
C GLY A 423 -13.01 7.72 -25.56
N PRO A 424 -12.40 7.69 -26.78
CA PRO A 424 -10.96 7.69 -26.94
C PRO A 424 -10.30 8.96 -26.38
N LYS A 425 -9.20 8.77 -25.64
CA LYS A 425 -8.37 9.85 -25.05
C LYS A 425 -6.90 9.60 -25.36
N ALA A 426 -6.17 10.66 -25.62
CA ALA A 426 -4.72 10.59 -25.67
C ALA A 426 -4.16 10.40 -24.25
N VAL A 427 -3.11 9.62 -24.12
CA VAL A 427 -2.45 9.40 -22.86
C VAL A 427 -1.16 10.19 -22.80
N MET A 428 -1.05 11.08 -21.82
CA MET A 428 0.12 11.94 -21.63
C MET A 428 1.16 11.18 -20.78
N CYS A 429 2.44 11.39 -21.10
CA CYS A 429 3.53 10.74 -20.38
C CYS A 429 3.80 11.44 -19.05
N MET A 430 3.63 10.74 -17.92
CA MET A 430 3.97 11.27 -16.60
C MET A 430 5.48 11.46 -16.39
N ALA A 431 6.31 10.89 -17.24
CA ALA A 431 7.75 11.11 -17.30
C ALA A 431 8.13 12.21 -18.34
N SER A 432 7.32 13.25 -18.45
CA SER A 432 7.58 14.45 -19.25
C SER A 432 7.18 15.69 -18.46
N ALA A 433 7.37 16.87 -19.05
CA ALA A 433 6.90 18.13 -18.45
C ALA A 433 5.38 18.16 -18.17
N PHE A 434 4.61 17.24 -18.73
CA PHE A 434 3.19 17.08 -18.42
C PHE A 434 2.91 16.90 -16.93
N ARG A 435 3.80 16.25 -16.16
CA ARG A 435 3.58 16.04 -14.71
C ARG A 435 3.36 17.33 -13.94
N GLU A 436 4.03 18.43 -14.33
CA GLU A 436 3.84 19.76 -13.73
C GLU A 436 2.44 20.31 -14.04
N ALA A 437 2.00 20.17 -15.29
CA ALA A 437 0.65 20.56 -15.68
C ALA A 437 -0.43 19.71 -15.00
N ALA A 438 -0.18 18.40 -14.82
CA ALA A 438 -1.05 17.50 -14.10
C ALA A 438 -1.16 17.90 -12.61
N ALA A 439 -0.03 18.19 -11.95
CA ALA A 439 -0.01 18.66 -10.57
C ALA A 439 -0.76 19.99 -10.41
N ALA A 440 -0.52 20.95 -11.29
CA ALA A 440 -1.21 22.24 -11.27
C ALA A 440 -2.74 22.07 -11.42
N ARG A 441 -3.18 21.16 -12.31
CA ARG A 441 -4.60 20.88 -12.53
C ARG A 441 -5.27 20.23 -11.31
N VAL A 442 -4.59 19.28 -10.66
CA VAL A 442 -5.11 18.64 -9.45
C VAL A 442 -5.19 19.67 -8.32
N LEU A 443 -4.17 20.50 -8.13
CA LEU A 443 -4.16 21.57 -7.12
C LEU A 443 -5.25 22.60 -7.37
N ASP A 444 -5.44 23.06 -8.61
CA ASP A 444 -6.53 23.98 -8.99
C ASP A 444 -7.90 23.41 -8.63
N ALA A 445 -8.13 22.13 -8.92
CA ALA A 445 -9.40 21.47 -8.58
C ALA A 445 -9.60 21.41 -7.05
N ILE A 446 -8.57 21.08 -6.29
CA ILE A 446 -8.62 21.03 -4.82
C ILE A 446 -8.96 22.40 -4.25
N GLU A 447 -8.28 23.46 -4.70
CA GLU A 447 -8.49 24.82 -4.20
C GLU A 447 -9.84 25.39 -4.63
N ARG A 448 -10.18 25.25 -5.90
CA ARG A 448 -11.42 25.77 -6.47
C ARG A 448 -12.66 25.15 -5.85
N PHE A 449 -12.63 23.84 -5.58
CA PHE A 449 -13.78 23.10 -5.07
C PHE A 449 -13.63 22.65 -3.61
N ARG A 450 -12.60 23.14 -2.89
CA ARG A 450 -12.33 22.81 -1.47
C ARG A 450 -12.38 21.30 -1.21
N LEU A 451 -11.72 20.54 -2.07
CA LEU A 451 -11.79 19.08 -2.01
C LEU A 451 -11.09 18.53 -0.77
N ALA A 452 -11.70 17.55 -0.12
CA ALA A 452 -11.11 16.78 0.96
C ALA A 452 -10.70 15.37 0.51
N TYR A 453 -11.21 14.92 -0.64
CA TYR A 453 -10.93 13.64 -1.25
C TYR A 453 -10.83 13.79 -2.76
N VAL A 454 -9.81 13.16 -3.35
CA VAL A 454 -9.62 13.14 -4.81
C VAL A 454 -9.37 11.71 -5.24
N LYS A 455 -10.24 11.20 -6.12
CA LYS A 455 -10.04 9.92 -6.81
C LYS A 455 -9.27 10.21 -8.09
N LEU A 456 -7.99 9.82 -8.14
CA LEU A 456 -7.12 9.93 -9.31
C LEU A 456 -7.19 8.64 -10.12
N ASP A 457 -7.38 8.78 -11.43
CA ASP A 457 -7.63 7.66 -12.33
C ASP A 457 -6.89 7.85 -13.66
N LEU A 458 -6.70 6.76 -14.40
CA LEU A 458 -6.22 6.69 -15.78
C LEU A 458 -4.80 7.24 -16.04
N THR A 459 -3.85 6.31 -16.22
CA THR A 459 -2.48 6.60 -16.69
C THR A 459 -2.03 5.59 -17.77
N THR A 460 -0.74 5.72 -18.20
CA THR A 460 -0.07 4.83 -19.16
C THR A 460 0.76 3.75 -18.52
N ILE A 461 0.67 3.50 -17.24
CA ILE A 461 1.46 2.41 -16.70
C ILE A 461 0.94 1.10 -17.29
N PHE A 462 0.55 0.18 -16.70
CA PHE A 462 -0.08 -1.01 -17.23
C PHE A 462 -1.59 -0.77 -17.13
N ASN A 463 -2.26 -0.44 -18.21
CA ASN A 463 -3.66 -0.15 -18.05
C ASN A 463 -4.50 -1.41 -17.88
N ALA A 464 -5.59 -1.26 -17.14
CA ALA A 464 -6.57 -2.32 -16.93
C ALA A 464 -7.28 -2.77 -18.22
N TYR A 465 -7.12 -2.03 -19.31
CA TYR A 465 -7.77 -2.21 -20.59
C TYR A 465 -6.86 -2.80 -21.68
N GLY A 466 -5.65 -3.24 -21.32
CA GLY A 466 -4.80 -4.06 -22.18
C GLY A 466 -3.81 -3.29 -23.07
N GLU A 467 -3.56 -2.01 -22.82
CA GLU A 467 -2.54 -1.26 -23.56
C GLU A 467 -1.12 -1.61 -23.09
N ALA A 468 -0.16 -1.56 -24.01
CA ALA A 468 1.23 -1.77 -23.68
C ALA A 468 1.74 -0.70 -22.70
N PRO A 469 2.48 -1.05 -21.63
CA PRO A 469 2.98 -0.09 -20.66
C PRO A 469 4.05 0.83 -21.25
N GLY A 470 4.34 1.94 -20.55
CA GLY A 470 5.49 2.80 -20.82
C GLY A 470 5.33 3.73 -22.00
N CYS A 471 6.43 4.36 -22.38
CA CYS A 471 6.51 5.41 -23.41
C CYS A 471 7.77 5.28 -24.27
N TRP A 472 7.63 5.37 -25.60
CA TRP A 472 8.73 5.32 -26.56
C TRP A 472 9.16 6.70 -27.07
N ALA A 473 8.58 7.78 -26.55
CA ALA A 473 8.90 9.13 -26.97
C ALA A 473 10.36 9.49 -26.71
N LYS A 474 10.97 10.21 -27.65
CA LYS A 474 12.28 10.81 -27.47
C LYS A 474 12.12 12.24 -26.91
N GLY A 475 13.02 12.65 -26.03
CA GLY A 475 12.99 14.00 -25.44
C GLY A 475 12.15 14.13 -24.17
N HIS A 476 11.55 13.06 -23.69
CA HIS A 476 11.00 12.98 -22.34
C HIS A 476 12.11 12.74 -21.31
N GLU A 477 11.75 12.74 -20.03
CA GLU A 477 12.69 12.53 -18.92
C GLU A 477 13.04 11.03 -18.71
N HIS A 478 13.18 10.30 -19.81
CA HIS A 478 13.64 8.92 -19.86
C HIS A 478 14.45 8.69 -21.14
N ALA A 479 15.50 7.90 -21.05
CA ALA A 479 16.38 7.62 -22.18
C ALA A 479 15.77 6.62 -23.18
N ASN A 480 14.91 5.71 -22.68
CA ASN A 480 14.28 4.67 -23.49
C ASN A 480 12.97 4.18 -22.83
N TRP A 481 12.32 3.21 -23.49
CA TRP A 481 11.06 2.63 -23.02
C TRP A 481 11.18 1.98 -21.63
N ALA A 482 12.24 1.21 -21.36
CA ALA A 482 12.40 0.52 -20.07
C ALA A 482 12.54 1.53 -18.92
N GLU A 483 13.34 2.59 -19.10
CA GLU A 483 13.44 3.65 -18.10
C GLU A 483 12.10 4.38 -17.90
N SER A 484 11.30 4.55 -18.96
CA SER A 484 10.01 5.23 -18.85
C SER A 484 9.07 4.59 -17.85
N LEU A 485 9.12 3.27 -17.68
CA LEU A 485 8.24 2.53 -16.77
C LEU A 485 8.39 3.04 -15.32
N ASN A 486 9.62 3.11 -14.83
CA ASN A 486 9.88 3.64 -13.49
C ASN A 486 9.63 5.16 -13.39
N ARG A 487 10.04 5.92 -14.41
CA ARG A 487 9.88 7.38 -14.45
C ARG A 487 8.41 7.81 -14.43
N ILE A 488 7.51 7.04 -15.02
CA ILE A 488 6.06 7.30 -14.96
C ILE A 488 5.55 7.19 -13.52
N TYR A 489 5.96 6.16 -12.76
CA TYR A 489 5.62 6.05 -11.33
C TYR A 489 6.17 7.23 -10.52
N GLU A 490 7.41 7.67 -10.80
CA GLU A 490 7.98 8.86 -10.18
C GLU A 490 7.16 10.12 -10.52
N GLY A 491 6.66 10.22 -11.74
CA GLY A 491 5.78 11.31 -12.16
C GLY A 491 4.45 11.33 -11.41
N ILE A 492 3.86 10.17 -11.12
CA ILE A 492 2.66 10.07 -10.27
C ILE A 492 3.00 10.50 -8.84
N ALA A 493 4.08 9.97 -8.26
CA ALA A 493 4.53 10.34 -6.92
C ALA A 493 4.87 11.83 -6.80
N PHE A 494 5.41 12.44 -7.86
CA PHE A 494 5.63 13.90 -7.94
C PHE A 494 4.30 14.68 -7.79
N VAL A 495 3.25 14.29 -8.51
CA VAL A 495 1.94 14.94 -8.42
C VAL A 495 1.36 14.83 -7.02
N THR A 496 1.37 13.62 -6.46
CA THR A 496 0.83 13.40 -5.11
C THR A 496 1.63 14.14 -4.04
N GLN A 497 2.96 14.20 -4.18
CA GLN A 497 3.80 14.97 -3.26
C GLN A 497 3.50 16.47 -3.33
N LYS A 498 3.31 17.05 -4.53
CA LYS A 498 2.91 18.46 -4.69
C LYS A 498 1.58 18.76 -4.01
N VAL A 499 0.62 17.83 -4.10
CA VAL A 499 -0.65 17.96 -3.38
C VAL A 499 -0.42 17.95 -1.88
N TYR A 500 0.34 17.00 -1.37
CA TYR A 500 0.57 16.88 0.07
C TYR A 500 1.40 18.02 0.67
N ASP A 501 2.30 18.62 -0.12
CA ASP A 501 3.06 19.79 0.30
C ASP A 501 2.16 20.99 0.58
N LYS A 502 1.10 21.14 -0.20
CA LYS A 502 0.20 22.29 -0.13
C LYS A 502 -1.08 21.99 0.65
N HIS A 503 -1.60 20.79 0.51
CA HIS A 503 -2.88 20.35 1.12
C HIS A 503 -2.69 19.00 1.85
N PRO A 504 -2.01 18.99 3.02
CA PRO A 504 -1.67 17.75 3.73
C PRO A 504 -2.88 16.97 4.26
N ASP A 505 -4.06 17.58 4.33
CA ASP A 505 -5.28 16.94 4.83
C ASP A 505 -6.17 16.34 3.73
N VAL A 506 -5.83 16.53 2.46
CA VAL A 506 -6.55 15.93 1.35
C VAL A 506 -6.19 14.44 1.22
N LEU A 507 -7.20 13.58 1.13
CA LEU A 507 -7.02 12.16 0.88
C LEU A 507 -6.93 11.89 -0.62
N LEU A 508 -5.88 11.19 -1.03
CA LEU A 508 -5.68 10.78 -2.41
C LEU A 508 -5.93 9.28 -2.56
N ASP A 509 -6.90 8.96 -3.39
CA ASP A 509 -7.21 7.62 -3.86
C ASP A 509 -6.51 7.40 -5.22
N LEU A 510 -5.57 6.47 -5.24
CA LEU A 510 -4.86 6.06 -6.45
C LEU A 510 -5.50 4.78 -6.97
N THR A 511 -6.41 4.89 -7.93
CA THR A 511 -7.15 3.73 -8.44
C THR A 511 -6.23 2.70 -9.10
N PHE A 512 -6.69 1.44 -9.19
CA PHE A 512 -5.99 0.40 -9.93
C PHE A 512 -5.72 0.79 -11.40
N GLU A 513 -6.56 1.63 -12.00
CA GLU A 513 -6.39 2.13 -13.36
C GLU A 513 -5.28 3.18 -13.48
N LEU A 514 -4.98 3.87 -12.38
CA LEU A 514 -3.84 4.77 -12.27
C LEU A 514 -2.54 4.01 -12.04
N TRP A 515 -2.57 3.02 -11.11
CA TRP A 515 -1.38 2.31 -10.66
C TRP A 515 -1.04 1.08 -11.49
N GLY A 516 -2.00 0.57 -12.27
CA GLY A 516 -1.83 -0.51 -13.22
C GLY A 516 -1.95 -1.92 -12.64
N GLN A 517 -2.25 -2.07 -11.36
CA GLN A 517 -2.42 -3.38 -10.71
C GLN A 517 -3.86 -3.58 -10.28
N LYS A 518 -4.64 -4.25 -11.12
CA LYS A 518 -6.01 -4.60 -10.79
C LYS A 518 -6.07 -5.54 -9.57
N HIS A 519 -6.93 -5.24 -8.62
CA HIS A 519 -7.16 -5.99 -7.38
C HIS A 519 -5.95 -6.09 -6.44
N ILE A 520 -4.91 -5.29 -6.63
CA ILE A 520 -3.69 -5.39 -5.84
C ILE A 520 -3.31 -4.02 -5.28
N ILE A 521 -3.55 -3.83 -3.98
CA ILE A 521 -2.92 -2.76 -3.23
C ILE A 521 -1.51 -3.17 -2.82
N ASP A 522 -0.55 -2.28 -2.92
CA ASP A 522 0.82 -2.53 -2.51
C ASP A 522 1.43 -1.39 -1.67
N ALA A 523 2.55 -1.67 -1.00
CA ALA A 523 3.23 -0.67 -0.20
C ALA A 523 3.80 0.48 -1.05
N GLY A 524 4.11 0.26 -2.33
CA GLY A 524 4.55 1.30 -3.25
C GLY A 524 3.44 2.31 -3.53
N LEU A 525 2.21 1.84 -3.79
CA LEU A 525 1.03 2.69 -3.94
C LEU A 525 0.79 3.51 -2.67
N LEU A 526 0.80 2.86 -1.50
CA LEU A 526 0.55 3.52 -0.23
C LEU A 526 1.67 4.47 0.19
N ALA A 527 2.88 4.34 -0.35
CA ALA A 527 3.92 5.33 -0.21
C ALA A 527 3.61 6.62 -1.01
N ALA A 528 2.85 6.52 -2.10
CA ALA A 528 2.47 7.63 -2.96
C ALA A 528 1.08 8.20 -2.65
N GLY A 529 0.14 7.39 -2.14
CA GLY A 529 -1.24 7.76 -1.87
C GLY A 529 -1.76 7.28 -0.52
N ASP A 530 -3.02 7.55 -0.21
CA ASP A 530 -3.66 7.15 1.05
C ASP A 530 -4.58 5.94 0.89
N LEU A 531 -5.25 5.87 -0.26
CA LEU A 531 -6.30 4.92 -0.57
C LEU A 531 -6.07 4.31 -1.96
N ASP A 532 -6.62 3.13 -2.18
CA ASP A 532 -6.65 2.45 -3.46
C ASP A 532 -8.07 1.96 -3.77
N TRP A 533 -8.67 2.47 -4.83
CA TRP A 533 -9.86 1.87 -5.43
C TRP A 533 -9.42 0.62 -6.20
N MET A 534 -9.44 -0.52 -5.51
CA MET A 534 -8.79 -1.75 -5.96
C MET A 534 -9.41 -2.35 -7.21
N SER A 535 -10.73 -2.28 -7.34
CA SER A 535 -11.49 -2.77 -8.50
C SER A 535 -12.94 -2.36 -8.43
N ASN A 536 -13.59 -2.25 -9.58
CA ASN A 536 -15.04 -2.36 -9.68
C ASN A 536 -15.40 -3.85 -9.61
N VAL A 537 -16.25 -4.22 -8.67
CA VAL A 537 -16.89 -5.54 -8.67
C VAL A 537 -17.87 -5.57 -9.84
N ASP A 538 -18.09 -6.72 -10.47
CA ASP A 538 -18.87 -6.86 -11.69
C ASP A 538 -20.16 -6.02 -11.69
N ASP A 539 -20.17 -4.96 -12.48
CA ASP A 539 -21.25 -3.99 -12.59
C ASP A 539 -22.54 -4.61 -13.17
N SER A 540 -22.41 -5.75 -13.88
CA SER A 540 -23.56 -6.47 -14.46
C SER A 540 -24.35 -7.26 -13.41
N GLN A 541 -23.82 -7.41 -12.18
CA GLN A 541 -24.37 -8.23 -11.11
C GLN A 541 -24.62 -7.44 -9.81
N PRO A 542 -25.44 -6.37 -9.82
CA PRO A 542 -25.72 -5.57 -8.61
C PRO A 542 -26.66 -6.35 -7.66
N ASN A 543 -26.27 -7.51 -7.23
CA ASN A 543 -27.01 -8.42 -6.37
C ASN A 543 -26.10 -9.00 -5.29
N SER A 544 -26.51 -10.07 -4.64
CA SER A 544 -25.74 -10.72 -3.58
C SER A 544 -24.33 -11.16 -3.97
N ALA A 545 -23.98 -11.20 -5.25
CA ALA A 545 -22.63 -11.50 -5.70
C ALA A 545 -21.65 -10.34 -5.45
N GLY A 546 -22.09 -9.09 -5.53
CA GLY A 546 -21.25 -7.91 -5.31
C GLY A 546 -20.54 -7.92 -3.95
N PRO A 547 -21.24 -7.95 -2.80
CA PRO A 547 -20.62 -8.03 -1.48
C PRO A 547 -19.72 -9.26 -1.29
N LEU A 548 -20.08 -10.40 -1.90
CA LEU A 548 -19.28 -11.64 -1.83
C LEU A 548 -17.91 -11.46 -2.55
N GLN A 549 -17.93 -10.90 -3.75
CA GLN A 549 -16.71 -10.63 -4.53
C GLN A 549 -15.86 -9.55 -3.85
N ALA A 550 -16.47 -8.51 -3.31
CA ALA A 550 -15.79 -7.46 -2.57
C ALA A 550 -15.01 -8.04 -1.36
N ARG A 551 -15.62 -8.98 -0.63
CA ARG A 551 -14.93 -9.66 0.48
C ARG A 551 -13.78 -10.53 0.00
N GLN A 552 -13.92 -11.20 -1.16
CA GLN A 552 -12.81 -11.97 -1.72
C GLN A 552 -11.60 -11.08 -2.02
N LEU A 553 -11.81 -9.89 -2.58
CA LEU A 553 -10.73 -8.92 -2.81
C LEU A 553 -10.12 -8.42 -1.50
N LEU A 554 -10.94 -8.16 -0.49
CA LEU A 554 -10.49 -7.77 0.83
C LEU A 554 -9.57 -8.85 1.45
N TYR A 555 -10.02 -10.10 1.47
CA TYR A 555 -9.26 -11.22 2.04
C TYR A 555 -7.93 -11.46 1.32
N GLN A 556 -7.87 -11.14 0.03
CA GLN A 556 -6.67 -11.30 -0.77
C GLN A 556 -5.48 -10.49 -0.22
N ARG A 557 -5.71 -9.30 0.33
CA ARG A 557 -4.65 -8.37 0.76
C ARG A 557 -4.62 -8.05 2.25
N ALA A 558 -5.67 -8.37 2.97
CA ALA A 558 -5.81 -8.05 4.39
C ALA A 558 -4.70 -8.61 5.28
N ALA A 559 -4.03 -9.69 4.86
CA ALA A 559 -2.95 -10.29 5.63
C ALA A 559 -1.65 -9.46 5.65
N SER A 560 -1.43 -8.58 4.65
CA SER A 560 -0.17 -7.86 4.49
C SER A 560 -0.31 -6.34 4.36
N MET A 561 -1.51 -5.85 4.01
CA MET A 561 -1.76 -4.44 3.77
C MET A 561 -2.87 -3.91 4.68
N PRO A 562 -2.81 -2.63 5.06
CA PRO A 562 -3.84 -2.03 5.89
C PRO A 562 -5.19 -2.00 5.18
N VAL A 563 -6.18 -2.69 5.72
CA VAL A 563 -7.53 -2.75 5.13
C VAL A 563 -8.21 -1.38 5.05
N GLU A 564 -7.80 -0.44 5.88
CA GLU A 564 -8.32 0.92 5.91
C GLU A 564 -7.85 1.79 4.73
N SER A 565 -6.98 1.24 3.84
CA SER A 565 -6.65 1.84 2.55
C SER A 565 -7.40 1.25 1.38
N MET A 566 -8.12 0.16 1.58
CA MET A 566 -8.78 -0.58 0.52
C MET A 566 -10.16 -0.03 0.26
N LEU A 567 -10.37 0.64 -0.87
CA LEU A 567 -11.69 0.99 -1.38
C LEU A 567 -12.12 -0.09 -2.37
N ILE A 568 -13.26 -0.70 -2.12
CA ILE A 568 -13.80 -1.73 -3.03
C ILE A 568 -15.15 -1.24 -3.52
N GLY A 569 -15.22 -0.90 -4.80
CA GLY A 569 -16.41 -0.38 -5.44
C GLY A 569 -17.57 -1.39 -5.43
N ASN A 570 -18.75 -0.89 -5.83
CA ASN A 570 -19.96 -1.69 -6.04
C ASN A 570 -20.58 -2.30 -4.76
N LEU A 571 -20.45 -1.62 -3.62
CA LEU A 571 -21.24 -1.90 -2.42
C LEU A 571 -22.45 -0.93 -2.38
N HIS A 572 -23.61 -1.42 -2.76
CA HIS A 572 -24.82 -0.63 -2.91
C HIS A 572 -25.65 -0.58 -1.64
N ALA A 573 -26.14 0.61 -1.30
CA ALA A 573 -27.03 0.79 -0.15
C ALA A 573 -28.53 0.72 -0.50
N ASP A 574 -28.89 0.79 -1.78
CA ASP A 574 -30.27 0.80 -2.29
C ASP A 574 -30.78 -0.58 -2.78
N LEU A 575 -29.99 -1.63 -2.58
CA LEU A 575 -30.33 -2.99 -2.98
C LEU A 575 -30.77 -3.86 -1.77
N PRO A 576 -31.43 -5.00 -2.00
CA PRO A 576 -31.77 -5.94 -0.94
C PRO A 576 -30.57 -6.45 -0.12
N THR A 577 -29.36 -6.31 -0.65
CA THR A 577 -28.07 -6.64 0.00
C THR A 577 -27.52 -5.55 0.92
N ILE A 578 -28.36 -4.62 1.37
CA ILE A 578 -27.97 -3.46 2.18
C ILE A 578 -27.16 -3.85 3.44
N GLN A 579 -27.53 -4.95 4.09
CA GLN A 579 -26.86 -5.40 5.32
C GLN A 579 -25.49 -6.00 4.99
N GLU A 580 -25.40 -6.82 3.93
CA GLU A 580 -24.15 -7.40 3.44
C GLU A 580 -23.18 -6.30 2.95
N SER A 581 -23.70 -5.30 2.25
CA SER A 581 -22.91 -4.16 1.78
C SER A 581 -22.33 -3.36 2.93
N PHE A 582 -23.15 -3.04 3.95
CA PHE A 582 -22.67 -2.37 5.16
C PHE A 582 -21.60 -3.19 5.89
N ALA A 583 -21.90 -4.47 6.15
CA ALA A 583 -21.00 -5.35 6.90
C ALA A 583 -19.69 -5.62 6.14
N THR A 584 -19.72 -5.63 4.80
CA THR A 584 -18.52 -5.72 3.97
C THR A 584 -17.71 -4.42 4.05
N ALA A 585 -18.37 -3.26 3.95
CA ALA A 585 -17.71 -1.96 3.99
C ALA A 585 -16.95 -1.69 5.30
N ILE A 586 -17.43 -2.19 6.44
CA ILE A 586 -16.71 -2.05 7.71
C ILE A 586 -15.45 -2.93 7.81
N GLY A 587 -15.24 -3.84 6.87
CA GLY A 587 -14.01 -4.62 6.73
C GLY A 587 -12.87 -3.87 6.04
N SER A 588 -13.17 -2.77 5.34
CA SER A 588 -12.25 -2.00 4.51
C SER A 588 -12.37 -0.49 4.78
N ALA A 589 -11.84 0.36 3.90
CA ALA A 589 -12.22 1.77 3.83
C ALA A 589 -13.66 1.84 3.30
N PRO A 590 -14.61 2.43 4.06
CA PRO A 590 -16.02 2.32 3.69
C PRO A 590 -16.39 3.25 2.53
N VAL A 591 -16.63 2.68 1.37
CA VAL A 591 -17.21 3.35 0.21
C VAL A 591 -18.54 2.71 -0.14
N ILE A 592 -19.56 3.52 -0.37
CA ILE A 592 -20.92 3.11 -0.68
C ILE A 592 -21.39 3.79 -1.96
N LEU A 593 -22.06 3.01 -2.79
CA LEU A 593 -22.66 3.42 -4.06
C LEU A 593 -24.20 3.18 -4.01
N GLY A 594 -24.83 3.36 -5.14
CA GLY A 594 -26.27 3.13 -5.32
C GLY A 594 -27.07 4.41 -5.44
N ASP A 595 -28.32 4.29 -5.88
CA ASP A 595 -29.26 5.43 -5.94
C ASP A 595 -29.93 5.62 -4.56
N LEU A 596 -29.27 6.32 -3.66
CA LEU A 596 -29.74 6.55 -2.28
C LEU A 596 -31.12 7.18 -2.20
N ARG A 597 -31.63 7.81 -3.28
CA ARG A 597 -32.97 8.40 -3.33
C ARG A 597 -34.05 7.32 -3.28
N LYS A 598 -33.72 6.08 -3.71
CA LYS A 598 -34.64 4.93 -3.70
C LYS A 598 -34.78 4.26 -2.35
N MET A 599 -33.88 4.55 -1.41
CA MET A 599 -33.94 3.98 -0.08
C MET A 599 -35.17 4.43 0.69
N SER A 600 -35.80 3.49 1.41
CA SER A 600 -36.86 3.82 2.35
C SER A 600 -36.33 4.66 3.53
N GLN A 601 -37.21 5.40 4.19
CA GLN A 601 -36.83 6.17 5.40
C GLN A 601 -36.30 5.22 6.50
N ALA A 602 -36.85 4.02 6.62
CA ALA A 602 -36.43 3.01 7.58
C ALA A 602 -34.99 2.53 7.29
N ASP A 603 -34.65 2.28 6.02
CA ASP A 603 -33.32 1.85 5.62
C ASP A 603 -32.30 2.97 5.83
N ARG A 604 -32.65 4.21 5.54
CA ARG A 604 -31.78 5.39 5.80
C ARG A 604 -31.50 5.53 7.28
N GLN A 605 -32.51 5.41 8.13
CA GLN A 605 -32.33 5.46 9.58
C GLN A 605 -31.48 4.29 10.09
N TRP A 606 -31.71 3.09 9.60
CA TRP A 606 -30.89 1.92 9.91
C TRP A 606 -29.41 2.15 9.56
N TYR A 607 -29.13 2.64 8.38
CA TYR A 607 -27.76 2.96 7.93
C TYR A 607 -27.11 4.02 8.83
N ARG A 608 -27.81 5.10 9.10
CA ARG A 608 -27.35 6.18 9.99
C ARG A 608 -26.95 5.64 11.36
N ASP A 609 -27.78 4.79 11.95
CA ASP A 609 -27.53 4.21 13.27
C ASP A 609 -26.29 3.31 13.24
N LYS A 610 -26.14 2.51 12.19
CA LYS A 610 -24.99 1.59 12.04
C LYS A 610 -23.69 2.34 11.72
N ILE A 611 -23.71 3.36 10.87
CA ILE A 611 -22.56 4.24 10.65
C ILE A 611 -22.18 4.95 11.96
N GLY A 612 -23.13 5.48 12.69
CA GLY A 612 -22.91 6.13 13.99
C GLY A 612 -22.27 5.21 15.01
N TRP A 613 -22.76 3.97 15.10
CA TRP A 613 -22.17 2.93 15.95
C TRP A 613 -20.72 2.62 15.53
N PHE A 614 -20.47 2.38 14.26
CA PHE A 614 -19.12 2.05 13.78
C PHE A 614 -18.12 3.18 13.99
N LYS A 615 -18.51 4.43 13.73
CA LYS A 615 -17.70 5.60 14.04
C LYS A 615 -17.38 5.71 15.54
N LYS A 616 -18.31 5.36 16.42
CA LYS A 616 -18.08 5.31 17.87
C LYS A 616 -17.08 4.21 18.23
N LEU A 617 -17.27 3.00 17.71
CA LEU A 617 -16.36 1.87 17.92
C LEU A 617 -14.91 2.23 17.53
N ARG A 618 -14.72 2.79 16.35
CA ARG A 618 -13.37 3.18 15.84
C ARG A 618 -12.70 4.26 16.69
N ARG A 619 -13.47 5.16 17.29
CA ARG A 619 -12.90 6.15 18.23
C ARG A 619 -12.51 5.55 19.57
N SER A 620 -13.18 4.49 20.00
CA SER A 620 -12.94 3.84 21.30
C SER A 620 -11.95 2.68 21.23
N ALA A 621 -11.74 2.09 20.04
CA ALA A 621 -10.87 0.94 19.83
C ALA A 621 -10.08 1.07 18.52
N ARG A 622 -8.81 0.74 18.56
CA ARG A 622 -7.90 0.75 17.39
C ARG A 622 -8.07 -0.56 16.60
N ILE A 623 -9.25 -0.77 16.01
CA ILE A 623 -9.58 -1.99 15.26
C ILE A 623 -8.77 -2.18 13.97
N SER A 624 -7.94 -1.21 13.60
CA SER A 624 -6.97 -1.31 12.49
C SER A 624 -5.71 -2.12 12.84
N GLU A 625 -5.52 -2.50 14.11
CA GLU A 625 -4.32 -3.22 14.58
C GLU A 625 -4.29 -4.68 14.12
N SER A 626 -5.43 -5.25 13.71
CA SER A 626 -5.48 -6.63 13.21
C SER A 626 -6.55 -6.85 12.14
N PHE A 627 -6.38 -7.94 11.40
CA PHE A 627 -7.43 -8.50 10.54
C PHE A 627 -7.35 -10.03 10.55
N PHE A 628 -8.42 -10.67 10.99
CA PHE A 628 -8.54 -12.14 11.06
C PHE A 628 -9.63 -12.61 10.11
N PRO A 629 -9.31 -13.21 8.97
CA PRO A 629 -10.30 -13.81 8.09
C PRO A 629 -10.87 -15.09 8.70
N LEU A 630 -12.16 -15.34 8.50
CA LEU A 630 -12.93 -16.43 9.11
C LEU A 630 -13.68 -17.27 8.09
N GLY A 631 -13.94 -18.54 8.42
CA GLY A 631 -14.70 -19.44 7.56
C GLY A 631 -14.04 -19.70 6.22
N SER A 632 -14.81 -19.65 5.14
CA SER A 632 -14.32 -19.92 3.76
C SER A 632 -13.65 -18.70 3.09
N TRP A 633 -12.82 -17.98 3.83
CA TRP A 633 -12.18 -16.75 3.37
C TRP A 633 -11.19 -16.94 2.22
N GLN A 634 -10.51 -18.09 2.13
CA GLN A 634 -9.52 -18.36 1.07
C GLN A 634 -10.17 -18.35 -0.31
N GLN A 635 -11.39 -18.85 -0.39
CA GLN A 635 -12.21 -18.76 -1.59
C GLN A 635 -13.67 -18.61 -1.19
N THR A 636 -14.19 -17.39 -1.25
CA THR A 636 -15.58 -17.10 -0.91
C THR A 636 -16.53 -17.87 -1.83
N SER A 637 -17.62 -18.38 -1.28
CA SER A 637 -18.61 -19.17 -1.99
C SER A 637 -20.02 -18.85 -1.51
N PRO A 638 -21.00 -18.78 -2.41
CA PRO A 638 -22.41 -18.69 -1.98
C PRO A 638 -22.86 -19.83 -1.08
N ALA A 639 -22.27 -21.02 -1.22
CA ALA A 639 -22.65 -22.23 -0.46
C ALA A 639 -21.92 -22.38 0.87
N ALA A 640 -21.09 -21.44 1.26
CA ALA A 640 -20.33 -21.46 2.50
C ALA A 640 -20.41 -20.11 3.22
N TRP A 641 -20.30 -20.13 4.54
CA TRP A 641 -20.16 -18.90 5.31
C TRP A 641 -18.71 -18.39 5.28
N ASP A 642 -18.56 -17.10 5.34
CA ASP A 642 -17.27 -16.41 5.49
C ASP A 642 -17.40 -15.28 6.52
N GLY A 643 -16.30 -14.66 6.88
CA GLY A 643 -16.32 -13.54 7.81
C GLY A 643 -14.92 -12.97 8.08
N PHE A 644 -14.89 -11.98 8.93
CA PHE A 644 -13.65 -11.42 9.45
C PHE A 644 -13.83 -10.89 10.87
N ALA A 645 -12.71 -10.77 11.58
CA ALA A 645 -12.64 -10.00 12.83
C ALA A 645 -11.57 -8.89 12.68
N ARG A 646 -11.88 -7.72 13.23
CA ARG A 646 -10.96 -6.58 13.38
C ARG A 646 -10.89 -6.22 14.84
N LEU A 647 -9.73 -6.40 15.45
CA LEU A 647 -9.53 -6.25 16.88
C LEU A 647 -8.38 -5.29 17.18
N ALA A 648 -8.52 -4.54 18.25
CA ALA A 648 -7.42 -3.84 18.90
C ALA A 648 -6.60 -4.80 19.78
N HIS A 649 -5.38 -4.44 20.16
CA HIS A 649 -4.57 -5.21 21.11
C HIS A 649 -5.24 -5.43 22.48
N SER A 650 -6.24 -4.59 22.83
CA SER A 650 -7.11 -4.81 23.99
C SER A 650 -8.13 -5.92 23.80
N GLY A 651 -8.27 -6.46 22.58
CA GLY A 651 -9.33 -7.41 22.20
C GLY A 651 -10.69 -6.78 21.92
N ASN A 652 -10.84 -5.46 22.10
CA ASN A 652 -12.05 -4.76 21.66
C ASN A 652 -12.12 -4.72 20.13
N GLY A 653 -13.34 -4.85 19.57
CA GLY A 653 -13.45 -4.76 18.12
C GLY A 653 -14.78 -5.23 17.55
N VAL A 654 -14.73 -5.72 16.33
CA VAL A 654 -15.88 -6.16 15.55
C VAL A 654 -15.61 -7.50 14.87
N ILE A 655 -16.65 -8.34 14.81
CA ILE A 655 -16.69 -9.56 13.98
C ILE A 655 -17.86 -9.42 13.03
N ALA A 656 -17.63 -9.62 11.74
CA ALA A 656 -18.68 -9.69 10.73
C ALA A 656 -18.73 -11.10 10.14
N LEU A 657 -19.93 -11.70 10.12
CA LEU A 657 -20.18 -13.05 9.64
C LEU A 657 -21.23 -13.00 8.52
N PHE A 658 -20.96 -13.68 7.44
CA PHE A 658 -21.83 -13.73 6.26
C PHE A 658 -22.28 -15.17 6.02
N ARG A 659 -23.58 -15.40 6.18
CA ARG A 659 -24.17 -16.72 5.94
C ARG A 659 -24.20 -17.09 4.47
N ASN A 660 -24.32 -16.07 3.60
CA ASN A 660 -24.54 -16.26 2.16
C ASN A 660 -25.78 -17.13 1.91
N LYS A 661 -25.66 -18.17 1.06
CA LYS A 661 -26.70 -19.20 0.83
C LYS A 661 -26.36 -20.53 1.54
N TRP A 662 -25.45 -20.49 2.52
CA TRP A 662 -25.09 -21.68 3.29
C TRP A 662 -26.30 -22.21 4.08
N ALA A 663 -26.51 -23.51 4.00
CA ALA A 663 -27.66 -24.17 4.65
C ALA A 663 -27.50 -24.31 6.17
N GLY A 664 -26.28 -24.16 6.71
CA GLY A 664 -26.03 -24.20 8.14
C GLY A 664 -26.64 -23.00 8.85
N VAL A 665 -26.97 -23.18 10.12
CA VAL A 665 -27.63 -22.18 10.97
C VAL A 665 -26.70 -21.55 12.00
N ALA A 666 -25.55 -22.14 12.26
CA ALA A 666 -24.56 -21.64 13.22
C ALA A 666 -23.14 -21.74 12.69
N ALA A 667 -22.45 -20.60 12.64
CA ALA A 667 -21.02 -20.53 12.31
C ALA A 667 -20.19 -20.71 13.59
N THR A 668 -19.12 -21.49 13.54
CA THR A 668 -18.17 -21.62 14.65
C THR A 668 -17.04 -20.62 14.47
N VAL A 669 -17.00 -19.60 15.31
CA VAL A 669 -15.98 -18.54 15.27
C VAL A 669 -14.81 -18.92 16.15
N GLN A 670 -13.64 -19.13 15.56
CA GLN A 670 -12.38 -19.39 16.25
C GLN A 670 -11.43 -18.21 16.08
N LEU A 671 -10.91 -17.69 17.18
CA LEU A 671 -9.90 -16.64 17.22
C LEU A 671 -8.80 -17.06 18.21
N PRO A 672 -7.92 -17.99 17.82
CA PRO A 672 -6.89 -18.56 18.70
C PRO A 672 -5.86 -17.53 19.19
N LEU A 673 -5.73 -16.41 18.48
CA LEU A 673 -4.81 -15.30 18.80
C LEU A 673 -5.48 -14.20 19.63
N MET A 674 -6.68 -14.43 20.15
CA MET A 674 -7.38 -13.48 21.01
C MET A 674 -6.53 -13.19 22.27
N PRO A 675 -6.32 -11.94 22.66
CA PRO A 675 -5.57 -11.61 23.88
C PRO A 675 -6.20 -12.27 25.12
N ALA A 676 -5.40 -12.53 26.15
CA ALA A 676 -5.91 -13.12 27.38
C ALA A 676 -6.91 -12.19 28.06
N GLY A 677 -8.12 -12.70 28.38
CA GLY A 677 -9.17 -11.89 28.99
C GLY A 677 -10.56 -12.48 28.90
N ARG A 678 -11.53 -11.67 29.28
CA ARG A 678 -12.99 -11.94 29.18
C ARG A 678 -13.63 -10.92 28.26
N TYR A 679 -14.53 -11.37 27.41
CA TYR A 679 -15.10 -10.53 26.34
C TYR A 679 -16.60 -10.70 26.27
N LYS A 680 -17.30 -9.57 26.32
CA LYS A 680 -18.74 -9.53 26.07
C LYS A 680 -18.99 -9.45 24.57
N LEU A 681 -19.91 -10.26 24.09
CA LEU A 681 -20.40 -10.26 22.71
C LEU A 681 -21.81 -9.66 22.65
N THR A 682 -21.98 -8.68 21.76
CA THR A 682 -23.28 -8.04 21.50
C THR A 682 -23.59 -8.04 20.01
N SER A 683 -24.72 -8.56 19.59
CA SER A 683 -25.19 -8.44 18.21
C SER A 683 -25.51 -6.99 17.89
N VAL A 684 -24.83 -6.43 16.92
CA VAL A 684 -25.08 -5.07 16.40
C VAL A 684 -26.36 -5.05 15.56
N MET A 685 -26.70 -6.19 14.95
CA MET A 685 -27.88 -6.30 14.09
C MET A 685 -29.18 -6.29 14.90
N THR A 686 -29.20 -6.97 16.03
CA THR A 686 -30.40 -7.14 16.85
C THR A 686 -30.36 -6.43 18.22
N GLY A 687 -29.17 -5.99 18.65
CA GLY A 687 -28.95 -5.46 20.02
C GLY A 687 -28.89 -6.52 21.10
N LYS A 688 -28.95 -7.81 20.76
CA LYS A 688 -28.98 -8.91 21.72
C LYS A 688 -27.60 -9.10 22.36
N ASP A 689 -27.57 -9.26 23.67
CA ASP A 689 -26.42 -9.75 24.43
C ASP A 689 -26.28 -11.27 24.23
N LEU A 690 -25.13 -11.70 23.70
CA LEU A 690 -24.84 -13.11 23.44
C LEU A 690 -24.05 -13.79 24.57
N GLY A 691 -23.64 -13.03 25.58
CA GLY A 691 -22.92 -13.53 26.73
C GLY A 691 -21.49 -13.05 26.85
N VAL A 692 -20.78 -13.59 27.82
CA VAL A 692 -19.37 -13.31 28.11
C VAL A 692 -18.57 -14.58 27.90
N PHE A 693 -17.46 -14.47 27.18
CA PHE A 693 -16.59 -15.58 26.79
C PHE A 693 -15.15 -15.31 27.24
N GLU A 694 -14.46 -16.36 27.66
CA GLU A 694 -13.04 -16.31 28.01
C GLU A 694 -12.17 -16.61 26.78
N THR A 695 -10.90 -16.26 26.83
CA THR A 695 -9.94 -16.56 25.73
C THR A 695 -9.97 -18.06 25.35
N SER A 696 -10.13 -18.96 26.31
CA SER A 696 -10.23 -20.40 26.06
C SER A 696 -11.45 -20.79 25.20
N ASP A 697 -12.54 -20.03 25.26
CA ASP A 697 -13.73 -20.27 24.44
C ASP A 697 -13.46 -19.89 22.98
N TRP A 698 -12.72 -18.79 22.74
CA TRP A 698 -12.33 -18.38 21.41
C TRP A 698 -11.39 -19.37 20.72
N VAL A 699 -10.53 -20.03 21.50
CA VAL A 699 -9.66 -21.10 20.98
C VAL A 699 -10.48 -22.33 20.59
N ARG A 700 -11.48 -22.72 21.41
CA ARG A 700 -12.37 -23.86 21.12
C ARG A 700 -13.36 -23.57 20.01
N GLY A 701 -13.73 -22.33 19.84
CA GLY A 701 -14.74 -21.85 18.90
C GLY A 701 -16.11 -21.60 19.56
N ILE A 702 -16.64 -20.43 19.29
CA ILE A 702 -17.93 -19.95 19.78
C ILE A 702 -18.96 -20.13 18.66
N PRO A 703 -20.06 -20.92 18.92
CA PRO A 703 -21.11 -21.05 17.93
C PRO A 703 -21.98 -19.78 17.90
N ILE A 704 -22.05 -19.13 16.74
CA ILE A 704 -22.90 -17.97 16.48
C ILE A 704 -24.04 -18.40 15.57
N THR A 705 -25.26 -18.32 16.07
CA THR A 705 -26.47 -18.74 15.35
C THR A 705 -27.03 -17.56 14.54
N PHE A 706 -27.30 -17.78 13.27
CA PHE A 706 -28.04 -16.84 12.42
C PHE A 706 -29.54 -17.02 12.66
N ALA A 707 -30.30 -15.94 12.77
CA ALA A 707 -31.75 -16.00 12.77
C ALA A 707 -32.29 -16.48 11.40
N ASP A 708 -33.52 -17.00 11.34
CA ASP A 708 -34.02 -17.72 10.15
C ASP A 708 -33.90 -16.98 8.83
N ALA A 709 -34.09 -15.74 8.68
CA ALA A 709 -33.94 -15.00 7.45
C ALA A 709 -32.62 -14.17 7.42
N GLN A 710 -31.76 -14.32 8.40
CA GLN A 710 -30.57 -13.50 8.55
C GLN A 710 -29.44 -14.01 7.65
N THR A 711 -28.88 -13.12 6.82
CA THR A 711 -27.76 -13.41 5.94
C THR A 711 -26.42 -12.90 6.50
N VAL A 712 -26.49 -11.98 7.47
CA VAL A 712 -25.33 -11.30 8.07
C VAL A 712 -25.51 -11.17 9.58
N GLU A 713 -24.45 -11.40 10.34
CA GLU A 713 -24.33 -11.02 11.74
C GLU A 713 -23.11 -10.14 11.95
N VAL A 714 -23.29 -9.06 12.69
CA VAL A 714 -22.20 -8.17 13.10
C VAL A 714 -22.17 -8.14 14.63
N LEU A 715 -21.03 -8.47 15.19
CA LEU A 715 -20.83 -8.56 16.63
C LEU A 715 -19.85 -7.49 17.11
N GLU A 716 -20.24 -6.75 18.12
CA GLU A 716 -19.30 -5.93 18.89
C GLU A 716 -18.66 -6.80 19.98
N VAL A 717 -17.33 -6.76 20.02
CA VAL A 717 -16.51 -7.42 21.04
C VAL A 717 -16.03 -6.38 22.03
N THR A 718 -16.36 -6.52 23.29
CA THR A 718 -15.95 -5.59 24.35
C THR A 718 -15.19 -6.34 25.44
N ALA A 719 -13.92 -5.97 25.65
CA ALA A 719 -13.12 -6.50 26.75
C ALA A 719 -13.72 -6.06 28.11
N ILE A 720 -13.88 -7.01 29.01
CA ILE A 720 -14.30 -6.74 30.39
C ILE A 720 -13.03 -6.66 31.22
N ASN A 721 -12.71 -5.46 31.67
CA ASN A 721 -11.62 -5.27 32.63
C ASN A 721 -11.96 -6.04 33.93
N VAL A 722 -11.06 -6.92 34.36
CA VAL A 722 -11.14 -7.61 35.65
C VAL A 722 -10.62 -6.67 36.74
#